data_290e2afeee988dda3f33f3471eefdf71
#
_entry.id   290e2afeee988dda3f33f3471eefdf71
#
_cell.length_a   1.000
_cell.length_b   1.000
_cell.length_c   1.000
_cell.angle_alpha   90.00
_cell.angle_beta   90.00
_cell.angle_gamma   90.00
#
_symmetry.space_group_name_H-M   'P 1'
#
loop_
_entity.id
_entity.type
_entity.pdbx_description
1 polymer ?
#
loop_
_entity_poly.entity_id
_entity_poly.type
_entity_poly.pdbx_seq_one_letter_code
_entity_poly.pdbx_strand_id
1 'polypeptide(L)'
;MRHGPAHTVTVVSLSILLGGQSALLHAQATFNMDLLEKNDHLPAVDLQRFNQQAGQPPGAYPVSWQVNGVTLDARKTVTFRQNDRGQLTPCLKPEDLLQAGVNPAVLSQAPGATSRSCPELNALLPGSTVNFDFAHQRLVMTIPQALMTHRARDNVPSALWDEGISAFQSNYRYSGASQRTREGSTERDNYLMLKSGVNVGAWRLRASNSLTANSDDKPQWTTSGAWLERDLTRWQSELTLGDTFTSGDVFDAVQFQGISLASSDAMLPDSQKGFAPTIRGIARTNAQVTVRQNGYVLYQTYVTPGAFVIDDLYPTASSGNLEVAVKESDGEIRRFTQPYASVTSMQREGSLKYNLVAGRYHSDDASQRPLMMQLSLMRGFAHNLTLFGGLQSAAQYHNLSLGAGQGLGEAGALSLQLLNARDRHQQDPIDGRAWQLQYSKGFDRLGTQLTFTGWRYSHQRYATLSEAFSSPGSDDDLQDSDNKKATLQITASQSLPYDITLYLSLDQDSYWSGGASQRTANMGISSQVHGIAWSLSYSDSRSSHGDEEDDEPHSDKVVTLSLSVPLSHLLPGSYAGYTLTSSRHSVGSQMVSLNGTLLDNHALSYAVSQTRDRQNGSSGSLTAGYSSGRGDLNLGYSHDSQAARLNYGASGGILIHRHGVVFTPEMNGAVVLIDAGGAGGVTLANQKTIATNGDGYAVLPFATAYHRNDVSLDSHSLPENVDLANSTVTLVPTKDAVVLARFHTHVGYKALFTLQSRGQPLPFGSEVRAKDTNSIVASEGQVYLAGLAPKGTLYAQWGTGPQQRCSARYDLTPTLAQTPHPLILQQTLSCPF
;
A
#
# COMPACT_ATOMS: atom_id res chain seq x y z
N MET A 1 31.97 -10.33 55.66
CA MET A 1 31.48 -10.14 57.05
C MET A 1 30.09 -9.58 57.00
N ARG A 2 29.14 -10.33 57.67
CA ARG A 2 27.77 -9.99 58.12
C ARG A 2 26.76 -9.66 57.01
N HIS A 3 25.94 -10.55 56.56
CA HIS A 3 24.73 -11.24 57.14
C HIS A 3 23.58 -10.31 57.48
N GLY A 4 22.43 -10.52 56.79
CA GLY A 4 21.17 -10.71 57.37
C GLY A 4 20.01 -10.01 56.66
N PRO A 5 18.75 -10.43 56.89
CA PRO A 5 18.16 -11.68 56.39
C PRO A 5 16.88 -11.39 55.50
N ALA A 6 16.51 -12.45 54.79
CA ALA A 6 15.28 -12.54 54.00
C ALA A 6 14.03 -12.63 54.91
N HIS A 7 12.96 -11.92 54.53
CA HIS A 7 11.62 -12.17 55.06
C HIS A 7 10.76 -12.86 53.99
N THR A 8 10.56 -14.15 54.20
CA THR A 8 9.54 -14.96 53.55
C THR A 8 8.20 -14.68 54.20
N VAL A 9 7.22 -14.18 53.39
CA VAL A 9 5.81 -14.13 53.79
C VAL A 9 5.09 -15.28 53.10
N THR A 10 4.73 -16.29 53.93
CA THR A 10 3.89 -17.41 53.53
C THR A 10 2.44 -17.01 53.63
N VAL A 11 1.72 -16.93 52.50
CA VAL A 11 0.27 -16.77 52.46
C VAL A 11 -0.36 -18.15 52.32
N VAL A 12 -1.03 -18.58 53.33
CA VAL A 12 -1.86 -19.80 53.38
C VAL A 12 -3.17 -19.50 52.66
N SER A 13 -3.38 -20.12 51.52
CA SER A 13 -4.68 -20.06 50.79
C SER A 13 -5.57 -21.20 51.23
N LEU A 14 -6.64 -20.85 51.95
CA LEU A 14 -7.71 -21.77 52.33
C LEU A 14 -8.64 -21.96 51.14
N SER A 15 -8.62 -23.11 50.48
CA SER A 15 -9.50 -23.48 49.37
C SER A 15 -10.86 -23.95 49.92
N ILE A 16 -11.89 -23.17 49.74
CA ILE A 16 -13.29 -23.61 49.94
C ILE A 16 -13.83 -24.06 48.59
N LEU A 17 -13.95 -25.36 48.42
CA LEU A 17 -14.72 -25.98 47.34
C LEU A 17 -16.23 -25.77 47.61
N LEU A 18 -16.84 -24.85 46.87
CA LEU A 18 -18.29 -24.79 46.68
C LEU A 18 -18.55 -24.96 45.17
N GLY A 19 -18.98 -26.14 44.81
CA GLY A 19 -19.55 -26.45 43.50
C GLY A 19 -20.85 -25.67 43.29
N GLY A 20 -20.74 -24.56 42.59
CA GLY A 20 -21.85 -23.79 42.05
C GLY A 20 -21.93 -24.02 40.55
N GLN A 21 -22.88 -24.82 40.07
CA GLN A 21 -23.29 -24.78 38.68
C GLN A 21 -23.78 -23.36 38.39
N SER A 22 -22.98 -22.59 37.64
CA SER A 22 -23.42 -21.32 37.09
C SER A 22 -24.43 -21.62 35.97
N ALA A 23 -25.71 -21.73 36.34
CA ALA A 23 -26.78 -21.53 35.39
C ALA A 23 -26.60 -20.10 34.85
N LEU A 24 -26.26 -19.99 33.58
CA LEU A 24 -26.34 -18.74 32.83
C LEU A 24 -27.80 -18.30 32.84
N LEU A 25 -28.18 -17.55 33.86
CA LEU A 25 -29.42 -16.79 33.85
C LEU A 25 -29.27 -15.72 32.76
N HIS A 26 -29.80 -16.01 31.58
CA HIS A 26 -30.06 -14.98 30.59
C HIS A 26 -31.09 -14.02 31.23
N ALA A 27 -30.65 -12.84 31.63
CA ALA A 27 -31.58 -11.81 32.04
C ALA A 27 -32.40 -11.43 30.80
N GLN A 28 -33.62 -11.91 30.73
CA GLN A 28 -34.61 -11.41 29.78
C GLN A 28 -34.92 -9.96 30.15
N ALA A 29 -34.56 -9.05 29.23
CA ALA A 29 -35.00 -7.67 29.34
C ALA A 29 -36.53 -7.66 29.20
N THR A 30 -37.25 -7.47 30.31
CA THR A 30 -38.68 -7.27 30.29
C THR A 30 -38.99 -5.78 30.30
N PHE A 31 -39.66 -5.32 29.24
CA PHE A 31 -40.15 -3.95 29.20
C PHE A 31 -41.33 -3.79 30.17
N ASN A 32 -41.19 -2.89 31.15
CA ASN A 32 -42.25 -2.58 32.07
C ASN A 32 -43.23 -1.59 31.41
N MET A 33 -44.47 -2.06 31.19
CA MET A 33 -45.57 -1.30 30.55
C MET A 33 -45.96 -0.05 31.35
N ASP A 34 -45.69 -0.01 32.65
CA ASP A 34 -46.07 1.10 33.52
C ASP A 34 -45.09 2.30 33.41
N LEU A 35 -43.95 2.11 32.73
CA LEU A 35 -42.96 3.18 32.45
C LEU A 35 -43.24 3.92 31.15
N LEU A 36 -44.18 3.46 30.33
CA LEU A 36 -44.58 4.15 29.11
C LEU A 36 -45.66 5.21 29.46
N GLU A 37 -45.46 6.43 29.04
CA GLU A 37 -46.49 7.47 29.09
C GLU A 37 -47.72 6.96 28.29
N LYS A 38 -48.82 6.77 28.99
CA LYS A 38 -50.12 6.43 28.38
C LYS A 38 -50.65 7.68 27.68
N ASN A 39 -50.45 7.74 26.39
CA ASN A 39 -51.04 8.76 25.54
C ASN A 39 -52.28 8.14 24.89
N ASP A 40 -53.48 8.55 25.29
CA ASP A 40 -54.76 7.97 24.85
C ASP A 40 -55.07 8.12 23.35
N HIS A 41 -54.13 8.70 22.58
CA HIS A 41 -54.27 8.92 21.14
C HIS A 41 -53.31 8.08 20.29
N LEU A 42 -52.49 7.22 20.85
CA LEU A 42 -51.64 6.30 20.10
C LEU A 42 -52.23 4.88 20.07
N PRO A 43 -52.23 4.19 18.92
CA PRO A 43 -52.64 2.80 18.87
C PRO A 43 -51.75 1.98 19.83
N ALA A 44 -52.38 1.10 20.63
CA ALA A 44 -51.70 0.23 21.56
C ALA A 44 -50.61 -0.58 20.84
N VAL A 45 -49.34 -0.30 21.11
CA VAL A 45 -48.21 -1.08 20.61
C VAL A 45 -48.16 -2.38 21.40
N ASP A 46 -48.26 -3.50 20.72
CA ASP A 46 -48.14 -4.83 21.35
C ASP A 46 -46.69 -5.07 21.77
N LEU A 47 -46.32 -4.63 22.95
CA LEU A 47 -44.98 -4.77 23.53
C LEU A 47 -44.61 -6.19 23.95
N GLN A 48 -45.61 -7.13 24.01
CA GLN A 48 -45.33 -8.56 24.25
C GLN A 48 -44.42 -9.14 23.19
N ARG A 49 -44.40 -8.59 21.96
CA ARG A 49 -43.47 -8.95 20.89
C ARG A 49 -42.01 -8.63 21.20
N PHE A 50 -41.75 -7.58 22.02
CA PHE A 50 -40.38 -7.17 22.40
C PHE A 50 -39.85 -7.95 23.60
N ASN A 51 -40.74 -8.61 24.37
CA ASN A 51 -40.37 -9.44 25.51
C ASN A 51 -39.96 -10.87 25.10
N GLN A 52 -40.24 -11.29 23.87
CA GLN A 52 -39.74 -12.53 23.29
C GLN A 52 -38.39 -12.31 22.66
N GLN A 53 -37.48 -13.29 22.72
CA GLN A 53 -36.11 -13.22 22.16
C GLN A 53 -36.02 -12.87 20.65
N ALA A 54 -37.14 -12.67 19.98
CA ALA A 54 -37.28 -12.34 18.58
C ALA A 54 -38.13 -11.06 18.38
N GLY A 55 -37.91 -10.02 19.18
CA GLY A 55 -38.67 -8.75 19.16
C GLY A 55 -38.58 -7.93 17.86
N GLN A 56 -37.89 -8.43 16.87
CA GLN A 56 -37.77 -7.82 15.55
C GLN A 56 -38.94 -8.23 14.66
N PRO A 57 -39.70 -7.32 14.03
CA PRO A 57 -40.70 -7.68 13.03
C PRO A 57 -40.08 -8.17 11.73
N PRO A 58 -40.78 -9.06 10.97
CA PRO A 58 -40.37 -9.37 9.61
C PRO A 58 -40.29 -8.10 8.76
N GLY A 59 -39.24 -7.99 7.92
CA GLY A 59 -39.05 -6.82 7.07
C GLY A 59 -37.65 -6.76 6.43
N ALA A 60 -37.40 -5.69 5.70
CA ALA A 60 -36.09 -5.45 5.08
C ALA A 60 -35.24 -4.52 5.96
N TYR A 61 -34.04 -4.98 6.32
CA TYR A 61 -33.10 -4.25 7.18
C TYR A 61 -31.79 -4.03 6.49
N PRO A 62 -31.19 -2.83 6.58
CA PRO A 62 -29.81 -2.61 6.19
C PRO A 62 -28.90 -3.25 7.25
N VAL A 63 -28.07 -4.19 6.85
CA VAL A 63 -27.19 -4.95 7.75
C VAL A 63 -25.73 -4.91 7.29
N SER A 64 -24.83 -4.89 8.23
CA SER A 64 -23.42 -5.21 7.99
C SER A 64 -23.30 -6.74 7.83
N TRP A 65 -23.04 -7.19 6.62
CA TRP A 65 -22.99 -8.61 6.31
C TRP A 65 -21.58 -9.16 6.42
N GLN A 66 -21.41 -10.11 7.33
CA GLN A 66 -20.12 -10.76 7.61
C GLN A 66 -20.20 -12.28 7.31
N VAL A 67 -19.18 -12.80 6.63
CA VAL A 67 -19.02 -14.22 6.34
C VAL A 67 -17.63 -14.68 6.78
N ASN A 68 -17.58 -15.71 7.62
CA ASN A 68 -16.33 -16.26 8.18
C ASN A 68 -15.40 -15.18 8.79
N GLY A 69 -15.98 -14.18 9.46
CA GLY A 69 -15.24 -13.09 10.09
C GLY A 69 -14.85 -11.93 9.16
N VAL A 70 -15.16 -12.02 7.86
CA VAL A 70 -14.88 -10.96 6.88
C VAL A 70 -16.16 -10.19 6.57
N THR A 71 -16.15 -8.87 6.65
CA THR A 71 -17.26 -8.01 6.22
C THR A 71 -17.27 -7.94 4.70
N LEU A 72 -18.29 -8.50 4.08
CA LEU A 72 -18.47 -8.50 2.62
C LEU A 72 -19.16 -7.23 2.13
N ASP A 73 -20.15 -6.75 2.90
CA ASP A 73 -20.91 -5.56 2.60
C ASP A 73 -21.28 -4.85 3.90
N ALA A 74 -20.94 -3.58 4.03
CA ALA A 74 -21.19 -2.81 5.24
C ALA A 74 -22.68 -2.39 5.40
N ARG A 75 -23.47 -2.44 4.30
CA ARG A 75 -24.83 -1.88 4.31
C ARG A 75 -25.79 -2.61 3.35
N LYS A 76 -25.72 -3.94 3.32
CA LYS A 76 -26.60 -4.77 2.49
C LYS A 76 -28.02 -4.75 3.04
N THR A 77 -29.01 -4.51 2.19
CA THR A 77 -30.43 -4.66 2.58
C THR A 77 -30.83 -6.13 2.47
N VAL A 78 -31.14 -6.75 3.60
CA VAL A 78 -31.58 -8.16 3.69
C VAL A 78 -33.01 -8.21 4.22
N THR A 79 -33.86 -9.00 3.54
CA THR A 79 -35.23 -9.25 3.98
C THR A 79 -35.26 -10.41 4.97
N PHE A 80 -35.86 -10.20 6.14
CA PHE A 80 -36.07 -11.26 7.14
C PHE A 80 -37.51 -11.74 7.14
N ARG A 81 -37.70 -13.03 7.16
CA ARG A 81 -39.01 -13.71 7.23
C ARG A 81 -39.08 -14.63 8.42
N GLN A 82 -40.26 -14.84 8.93
CA GLN A 82 -40.50 -15.76 10.00
C GLN A 82 -40.61 -17.18 9.43
N ASN A 83 -39.88 -18.15 9.99
CA ASN A 83 -39.97 -19.56 9.64
C ASN A 83 -41.15 -20.22 10.40
N ASP A 84 -41.43 -21.46 10.13
CA ASP A 84 -42.55 -22.24 10.75
C ASP A 84 -42.42 -22.40 12.28
N ARG A 85 -41.22 -22.11 12.83
CA ARG A 85 -40.90 -22.11 14.27
C ARG A 85 -40.99 -20.73 14.90
N GLY A 86 -41.44 -19.71 14.16
CA GLY A 86 -41.53 -18.36 14.64
C GLY A 86 -40.20 -17.59 14.73
N GLN A 87 -39.10 -18.15 14.25
CA GLN A 87 -37.78 -17.51 14.25
C GLN A 87 -37.55 -16.68 12.96
N LEU A 88 -36.92 -15.53 13.07
CA LEU A 88 -36.56 -14.71 11.92
C LEU A 88 -35.36 -15.33 11.20
N THR A 89 -35.50 -15.56 9.91
CA THR A 89 -34.45 -16.05 9.03
C THR A 89 -34.20 -15.07 7.89
N PRO A 90 -32.93 -14.80 7.53
CA PRO A 90 -32.62 -13.94 6.41
C PRO A 90 -32.94 -14.66 5.09
N CYS A 91 -33.56 -13.95 4.19
CA CYS A 91 -33.79 -14.39 2.82
C CYS A 91 -32.59 -14.05 1.95
N LEU A 92 -31.68 -15.00 1.77
CA LEU A 92 -30.51 -14.88 0.91
C LEU A 92 -30.75 -15.61 -0.41
N LYS A 93 -30.51 -14.91 -1.51
CA LYS A 93 -30.63 -15.48 -2.85
C LYS A 93 -29.37 -16.29 -3.21
N PRO A 94 -29.43 -17.22 -4.17
CA PRO A 94 -28.24 -17.93 -4.65
C PRO A 94 -27.12 -16.98 -5.12
N GLU A 95 -27.47 -15.83 -5.70
CA GLU A 95 -26.52 -14.79 -6.08
C GLU A 95 -25.77 -14.21 -4.86
N ASP A 96 -26.45 -14.02 -3.74
CA ASP A 96 -25.85 -13.57 -2.49
C ASP A 96 -24.85 -14.63 -1.96
N LEU A 97 -25.19 -15.90 -2.05
CA LEU A 97 -24.33 -17.01 -1.62
C LEU A 97 -23.09 -17.13 -2.54
N LEU A 98 -23.23 -16.90 -3.85
CA LEU A 98 -22.09 -16.79 -4.77
C LEU A 98 -21.19 -15.62 -4.41
N GLN A 99 -21.79 -14.47 -4.07
CA GLN A 99 -21.05 -13.30 -3.59
C GLN A 99 -20.33 -13.61 -2.27
N ALA A 100 -20.95 -14.39 -1.38
CA ALA A 100 -20.34 -14.89 -0.15
C ALA A 100 -19.16 -15.85 -0.39
N GLY A 101 -18.96 -16.31 -1.62
CA GLY A 101 -17.88 -17.22 -1.99
C GLY A 101 -18.25 -18.69 -1.93
N VAL A 102 -19.53 -19.04 -1.88
CA VAL A 102 -19.97 -20.44 -1.97
C VAL A 102 -19.64 -21.03 -3.33
N ASN A 103 -19.18 -22.27 -3.35
CA ASN A 103 -18.81 -22.96 -4.59
C ASN A 103 -20.05 -23.16 -5.49
N PRO A 104 -20.05 -22.68 -6.75
CA PRO A 104 -21.17 -22.86 -7.67
C PRO A 104 -21.60 -24.31 -7.85
N ALA A 105 -20.67 -25.28 -7.81
CA ALA A 105 -20.97 -26.70 -7.91
C ALA A 105 -21.77 -27.20 -6.72
N VAL A 106 -21.54 -26.68 -5.52
CA VAL A 106 -22.32 -27.02 -4.32
C VAL A 106 -23.75 -26.48 -4.46
N LEU A 107 -23.89 -25.22 -4.88
CA LEU A 107 -25.21 -24.62 -5.08
C LEU A 107 -26.01 -25.32 -6.18
N SER A 108 -25.37 -25.74 -7.26
CA SER A 108 -26.07 -26.44 -8.37
C SER A 108 -26.58 -27.83 -7.98
N GLN A 109 -25.96 -28.47 -7.00
CA GLN A 109 -26.36 -29.82 -6.49
C GLN A 109 -27.31 -29.73 -5.31
N ALA A 110 -27.50 -28.56 -4.70
CA ALA A 110 -28.33 -28.40 -3.51
C ALA A 110 -29.83 -28.44 -3.86
N PRO A 111 -30.66 -29.21 -3.11
CA PRO A 111 -32.10 -29.22 -3.30
C PRO A 111 -32.70 -27.82 -3.08
N GLY A 112 -33.44 -27.32 -4.05
CA GLY A 112 -34.09 -26.00 -3.95
C GLY A 112 -33.30 -24.81 -4.43
N ALA A 113 -32.09 -24.98 -4.96
CA ALA A 113 -31.23 -23.87 -5.48
C ALA A 113 -31.89 -23.10 -6.65
N THR A 114 -32.85 -23.67 -7.36
CA THR A 114 -33.57 -23.03 -8.46
C THR A 114 -34.89 -22.36 -8.03
N SER A 115 -35.26 -22.47 -6.75
CA SER A 115 -36.48 -21.87 -6.21
C SER A 115 -36.25 -20.34 -6.02
N ARG A 116 -37.16 -19.51 -6.57
CA ARG A 116 -37.23 -18.07 -6.30
C ARG A 116 -37.64 -17.74 -4.84
N SER A 117 -38.00 -18.71 -4.05
CA SER A 117 -38.32 -18.58 -2.61
C SER A 117 -37.02 -18.65 -1.78
N CYS A 118 -36.99 -17.96 -0.66
CA CYS A 118 -35.89 -17.97 0.31
C CYS A 118 -35.67 -19.40 0.84
N PRO A 119 -34.62 -20.11 0.39
CA PRO A 119 -34.38 -21.47 0.89
C PRO A 119 -33.78 -21.42 2.31
N GLU A 120 -34.03 -22.44 3.12
CA GLU A 120 -33.33 -22.59 4.40
C GLU A 120 -31.85 -22.82 4.18
N LEU A 121 -31.02 -21.97 4.77
CA LEU A 121 -29.56 -21.97 4.55
C LEU A 121 -28.95 -23.32 4.94
N ASN A 122 -29.37 -23.93 6.05
CA ASN A 122 -28.85 -25.24 6.49
C ASN A 122 -29.16 -26.38 5.53
N ALA A 123 -30.24 -26.27 4.75
CA ALA A 123 -30.57 -27.25 3.72
C ALA A 123 -29.69 -27.09 2.47
N LEU A 124 -29.33 -25.86 2.14
CA LEU A 124 -28.42 -25.54 1.03
C LEU A 124 -26.95 -25.76 1.38
N LEU A 125 -26.56 -25.38 2.57
CA LEU A 125 -25.16 -25.37 3.04
C LEU A 125 -25.10 -26.10 4.41
N PRO A 126 -24.99 -27.42 4.44
CA PRO A 126 -24.92 -28.20 5.68
C PRO A 126 -23.75 -27.74 6.58
N GLY A 127 -24.04 -27.55 7.88
CA GLY A 127 -23.04 -27.10 8.85
C GLY A 127 -22.78 -25.59 8.87
N SER A 128 -23.50 -24.80 8.07
CA SER A 128 -23.44 -23.34 8.13
C SER A 128 -24.31 -22.80 9.27
N THR A 129 -23.89 -21.67 9.85
CA THR A 129 -24.65 -20.95 10.88
C THR A 129 -24.92 -19.52 10.43
N VAL A 130 -26.08 -19.00 10.85
CA VAL A 130 -26.46 -17.60 10.61
C VAL A 130 -26.93 -17.01 11.94
N ASN A 131 -26.36 -15.90 12.32
CA ASN A 131 -26.74 -15.13 13.48
C ASN A 131 -26.95 -13.66 13.09
N PHE A 132 -28.13 -13.11 13.47
CA PHE A 132 -28.44 -11.71 13.27
C PHE A 132 -28.40 -10.96 14.61
N ASP A 133 -27.42 -10.08 14.75
CA ASP A 133 -27.29 -9.15 15.87
C ASP A 133 -28.09 -7.90 15.53
N PHE A 134 -29.34 -7.84 16.00
CA PHE A 134 -30.24 -6.74 15.70
C PHE A 134 -29.78 -5.41 16.30
N ALA A 135 -29.17 -5.42 17.49
CA ALA A 135 -28.71 -4.22 18.17
C ALA A 135 -27.61 -3.50 17.38
N HIS A 136 -26.75 -4.26 16.72
CA HIS A 136 -25.65 -3.75 15.91
C HIS A 136 -25.92 -3.81 14.40
N GLN A 137 -27.14 -4.22 13.99
CA GLN A 137 -27.52 -4.42 12.58
C GLN A 137 -26.49 -5.27 11.82
N ARG A 138 -26.05 -6.39 12.42
CA ARG A 138 -24.97 -7.23 11.90
C ARG A 138 -25.43 -8.66 11.63
N LEU A 139 -25.36 -9.08 10.37
CA LEU A 139 -25.63 -10.44 9.95
C LEU A 139 -24.32 -11.23 9.85
N VAL A 140 -24.09 -12.15 10.77
CA VAL A 140 -22.88 -12.97 10.81
C VAL A 140 -23.20 -14.38 10.30
N MET A 141 -22.49 -14.80 9.27
CA MET A 141 -22.59 -16.13 8.69
C MET A 141 -21.28 -16.89 8.87
N THR A 142 -21.37 -18.16 9.23
CA THR A 142 -20.23 -19.08 9.20
C THR A 142 -20.54 -20.19 8.22
N ILE A 143 -19.71 -20.35 7.21
CA ILE A 143 -19.85 -21.36 6.14
C ILE A 143 -18.61 -22.24 6.17
N PRO A 144 -18.75 -23.59 6.22
CA PRO A 144 -17.63 -24.51 6.16
C PRO A 144 -16.77 -24.29 4.90
N GLN A 145 -15.45 -24.29 5.04
CA GLN A 145 -14.54 -24.03 3.91
C GLN A 145 -14.70 -25.05 2.77
N ALA A 146 -15.05 -26.28 3.06
CA ALA A 146 -15.33 -27.30 2.05
C ALA A 146 -16.48 -26.93 1.09
N LEU A 147 -17.39 -26.04 1.51
CA LEU A 147 -18.51 -25.54 0.70
C LEU A 147 -18.20 -24.24 -0.02
N MET A 148 -17.05 -23.65 0.25
CA MET A 148 -16.61 -22.38 -0.32
C MET A 148 -15.68 -22.60 -1.51
N THR A 149 -15.68 -21.65 -2.42
CA THR A 149 -14.64 -21.56 -3.44
C THR A 149 -13.32 -21.22 -2.76
N HIS A 150 -12.26 -21.94 -3.07
CA HIS A 150 -10.93 -21.62 -2.56
C HIS A 150 -10.51 -20.25 -3.14
N ARG A 151 -10.61 -19.21 -2.32
CA ARG A 151 -10.18 -17.84 -2.68
C ARG A 151 -9.07 -17.45 -1.76
N ALA A 152 -8.03 -16.88 -2.33
CA ALA A 152 -6.96 -16.28 -1.54
C ALA A 152 -7.49 -15.18 -0.61
N ARG A 153 -6.83 -14.98 0.53
CA ARG A 153 -7.14 -13.86 1.44
C ARG A 153 -6.98 -12.53 0.71
N ASP A 154 -7.80 -11.57 1.11
CA ASP A 154 -7.82 -10.21 0.58
C ASP A 154 -8.01 -10.12 -0.94
N ASN A 155 -8.52 -11.21 -1.55
CA ASN A 155 -8.91 -11.18 -2.94
C ASN A 155 -10.09 -10.21 -3.14
N VAL A 156 -9.84 -9.14 -3.87
CA VAL A 156 -10.88 -8.20 -4.30
C VAL A 156 -11.39 -8.64 -5.66
N PRO A 157 -12.70 -8.97 -5.79
CA PRO A 157 -13.28 -9.35 -7.08
C PRO A 157 -13.05 -8.27 -8.13
N SER A 158 -12.67 -8.67 -9.35
CA SER A 158 -12.42 -7.74 -10.46
C SER A 158 -13.63 -6.88 -10.85
N ALA A 159 -14.84 -7.31 -10.50
CA ALA A 159 -16.06 -6.52 -10.68
C ALA A 159 -16.11 -5.24 -9.82
N LEU A 160 -15.28 -5.16 -8.76
CA LEU A 160 -15.15 -3.98 -7.91
C LEU A 160 -14.00 -3.05 -8.34
N TRP A 161 -13.22 -3.44 -9.32
CA TRP A 161 -12.09 -2.66 -9.80
C TRP A 161 -12.57 -1.45 -10.58
N ASP A 162 -12.08 -0.27 -10.18
CA ASP A 162 -12.46 1.02 -10.73
C ASP A 162 -11.38 1.50 -11.71
N GLU A 163 -11.76 1.61 -12.99
CA GLU A 163 -10.90 2.17 -14.05
C GLU A 163 -10.70 3.68 -13.90
N GLY A 164 -11.45 4.32 -13.02
CA GLY A 164 -11.35 5.73 -12.72
C GLY A 164 -11.98 6.66 -13.75
N ILE A 165 -11.70 7.93 -13.57
CA ILE A 165 -12.20 9.03 -14.41
C ILE A 165 -11.17 9.41 -15.47
N SER A 166 -11.64 10.06 -16.54
CA SER A 166 -10.74 10.70 -17.50
C SER A 166 -10.08 11.91 -16.87
N ALA A 167 -8.75 11.93 -16.89
CA ALA A 167 -7.95 13.00 -16.31
C ALA A 167 -6.59 13.12 -17.01
N PHE A 168 -6.03 14.32 -16.99
CA PHE A 168 -4.63 14.57 -17.28
C PHE A 168 -3.88 14.72 -15.96
N GLN A 169 -2.73 14.07 -15.84
CA GLN A 169 -1.84 14.18 -14.69
C GLN A 169 -0.41 14.48 -15.13
N SER A 170 0.31 15.27 -14.35
CA SER A 170 1.72 15.54 -14.61
C SER A 170 2.44 15.76 -13.29
N ASN A 171 3.46 14.96 -13.06
CA ASN A 171 4.44 15.23 -12.01
C ASN A 171 5.55 16.08 -12.56
N TYR A 172 5.96 17.09 -11.80
CA TYR A 172 7.11 17.93 -12.10
C TYR A 172 8.13 17.84 -10.97
N ARG A 173 9.39 17.79 -11.34
CA ARG A 173 10.52 17.93 -10.43
C ARG A 173 11.52 18.88 -11.05
N TYR A 174 11.64 20.03 -10.45
CA TYR A 174 12.60 21.06 -10.84
C TYR A 174 13.70 21.15 -9.81
N SER A 175 14.95 21.15 -10.24
CA SER A 175 16.12 21.41 -9.41
C SER A 175 17.05 22.35 -10.13
N GLY A 176 17.62 23.28 -9.40
CA GLY A 176 18.60 24.22 -9.91
C GLY A 176 19.73 24.45 -8.92
N ALA A 177 20.87 24.78 -9.45
CA ALA A 177 22.04 25.19 -8.69
C ALA A 177 22.67 26.46 -9.31
N SER A 178 23.13 27.36 -8.47
CA SER A 178 23.97 28.49 -8.88
C SER A 178 25.24 28.47 -8.04
N GLN A 179 26.35 28.17 -8.65
CA GLN A 179 27.65 28.11 -8.02
C GLN A 179 28.48 29.32 -8.42
N ARG A 180 29.00 30.02 -7.45
CA ARG A 180 29.96 31.12 -7.67
C ARG A 180 31.31 30.69 -7.14
N THR A 181 32.25 30.53 -8.02
CA THR A 181 33.64 30.20 -7.67
C THR A 181 34.37 31.42 -7.07
N ARG A 182 35.42 31.16 -6.33
CA ARG A 182 36.27 32.24 -5.77
C ARG A 182 36.90 33.09 -6.83
N GLU A 183 37.13 32.58 -8.03
CA GLU A 183 37.68 33.28 -9.19
C GLU A 183 36.65 34.21 -9.87
N GLY A 184 35.41 34.19 -9.44
CA GLY A 184 34.32 35.07 -9.85
C GLY A 184 33.46 34.53 -10.98
N SER A 185 33.73 33.31 -11.50
CA SER A 185 32.85 32.65 -12.45
C SER A 185 31.53 32.24 -11.76
N THR A 186 30.46 32.28 -12.51
CA THR A 186 29.14 31.81 -12.03
C THR A 186 28.60 30.81 -13.02
N GLU A 187 28.43 29.59 -12.54
CA GLU A 187 27.82 28.47 -13.25
C GLU A 187 26.39 28.25 -12.76
N ARG A 188 25.49 27.93 -13.68
CA ARG A 188 24.10 27.66 -13.37
C ARG A 188 23.66 26.37 -14.07
N ASP A 189 23.15 25.47 -13.29
CA ASP A 189 22.60 24.20 -13.76
C ASP A 189 21.10 24.13 -13.40
N ASN A 190 20.29 23.79 -14.36
CA ASN A 190 18.86 23.62 -14.14
C ASN A 190 18.42 22.31 -14.78
N TYR A 191 17.60 21.58 -14.06
CA TYR A 191 17.03 20.32 -14.50
C TYR A 191 15.53 20.30 -14.18
N LEU A 192 14.71 20.02 -15.18
CA LEU A 192 13.29 19.83 -15.05
C LEU A 192 12.91 18.44 -15.56
N MET A 193 12.30 17.64 -14.72
CA MET A 193 11.72 16.34 -15.08
C MET A 193 10.20 16.45 -15.08
N LEU A 194 9.58 15.97 -16.14
CA LEU A 194 8.12 15.89 -16.29
C LEU A 194 7.70 14.46 -16.56
N LYS A 195 6.85 13.89 -15.70
CA LYS A 195 6.15 12.62 -15.94
C LYS A 195 4.69 12.92 -16.16
N SER A 196 4.25 12.93 -17.41
CA SER A 196 2.89 13.31 -17.80
C SER A 196 2.07 12.12 -18.27
N GLY A 197 0.76 12.16 -18.07
CA GLY A 197 -0.12 11.10 -18.51
C GLY A 197 -1.56 11.54 -18.73
N VAL A 198 -2.27 10.77 -19.54
CA VAL A 198 -3.70 10.93 -19.80
C VAL A 198 -4.39 9.59 -19.55
N ASN A 199 -5.46 9.62 -18.77
CA ASN A 199 -6.33 8.47 -18.53
C ASN A 199 -7.64 8.64 -19.30
N VAL A 200 -8.04 7.61 -20.08
CA VAL A 200 -9.33 7.55 -20.76
C VAL A 200 -9.88 6.13 -20.69
N GLY A 201 -10.89 5.92 -19.85
CA GLY A 201 -11.35 4.56 -19.52
C GLY A 201 -10.20 3.70 -19.01
N ALA A 202 -10.04 2.50 -19.56
CA ALA A 202 -8.95 1.57 -19.17
C ALA A 202 -7.56 1.91 -19.79
N TRP A 203 -7.47 2.92 -20.65
CA TRP A 203 -6.24 3.30 -21.31
C TRP A 203 -5.46 4.37 -20.56
N ARG A 204 -4.15 4.19 -20.44
CA ARG A 204 -3.22 5.09 -19.74
C ARG A 204 -2.09 5.47 -20.69
N LEU A 205 -2.10 6.69 -21.21
CA LEU A 205 -0.94 7.26 -21.94
C LEU A 205 0.03 7.83 -20.91
N ARG A 206 1.30 7.54 -21.06
CA ARG A 206 2.39 8.02 -20.19
C ARG A 206 3.54 8.54 -21.03
N ALA A 207 4.19 9.60 -20.56
CA ALA A 207 5.40 10.14 -21.17
C ALA A 207 6.34 10.68 -20.08
N SER A 208 7.63 10.41 -20.22
CA SER A 208 8.67 10.91 -19.35
C SER A 208 9.63 11.80 -20.15
N ASN A 209 9.77 13.06 -19.72
CA ASN A 209 10.58 14.06 -20.39
C ASN A 209 11.49 14.75 -19.39
N SER A 210 12.66 15.20 -19.84
CA SER A 210 13.56 16.04 -19.06
C SER A 210 14.08 17.20 -19.89
N LEU A 211 14.35 18.30 -19.20
CA LEU A 211 15.01 19.47 -19.73
C LEU A 211 16.24 19.74 -18.89
N THR A 212 17.41 19.71 -19.50
CA THR A 212 18.68 20.11 -18.89
C THR A 212 19.12 21.43 -19.50
N ALA A 213 19.48 22.40 -18.67
CA ALA A 213 19.93 23.70 -19.10
C ALA A 213 21.11 24.17 -18.21
N ASN A 214 22.29 24.14 -18.76
CA ASN A 214 23.55 24.55 -18.13
C ASN A 214 24.01 25.91 -18.69
N SER A 215 24.88 26.60 -17.95
CA SER A 215 25.38 27.95 -18.38
C SER A 215 26.11 27.90 -19.71
N ASP A 216 26.79 26.82 -20.01
CA ASP A 216 27.69 26.65 -21.13
C ASP A 216 27.06 25.97 -22.33
N ASP A 217 25.93 25.25 -22.14
CA ASP A 217 25.29 24.47 -23.17
C ASP A 217 23.90 25.00 -23.54
N LYS A 218 23.45 24.68 -24.75
CA LYS A 218 22.08 24.96 -25.13
C LYS A 218 21.14 24.06 -24.36
N PRO A 219 19.97 24.59 -23.93
CA PRO A 219 18.95 23.76 -23.28
C PRO A 219 18.61 22.52 -24.11
N GLN A 220 18.76 21.33 -23.50
CA GLN A 220 18.50 20.04 -24.14
C GLN A 220 17.19 19.43 -23.58
N TRP A 221 16.27 19.16 -24.49
CA TRP A 221 15.05 18.43 -24.18
C TRP A 221 15.18 16.97 -24.57
N THR A 222 14.98 16.04 -23.62
CA THR A 222 15.08 14.61 -23.83
C THR A 222 13.77 13.92 -23.46
N THR A 223 13.28 13.01 -24.31
CA THR A 223 12.13 12.15 -24.02
C THR A 223 12.66 10.74 -23.73
N SER A 224 12.53 10.29 -22.49
CA SER A 224 13.03 8.97 -22.05
C SER A 224 12.09 7.82 -22.38
N GLY A 225 10.86 8.10 -22.80
CA GLY A 225 9.89 7.11 -23.23
C GLY A 225 8.48 7.69 -23.28
N ALA A 226 7.66 7.09 -24.15
CA ALA A 226 6.23 7.39 -24.26
C ALA A 226 5.48 6.11 -24.62
N TRP A 227 4.52 5.72 -23.79
CA TRP A 227 3.80 4.47 -23.95
C TRP A 227 2.32 4.58 -23.59
N LEU A 228 1.55 3.70 -24.17
CA LEU A 228 0.13 3.50 -23.89
C LEU A 228 -0.01 2.13 -23.22
N GLU A 229 -0.63 2.08 -22.06
CA GLU A 229 -0.83 0.85 -21.30
C GLU A 229 -2.29 0.58 -21.02
N ARG A 230 -2.63 -0.69 -20.88
CA ARG A 230 -3.95 -1.18 -20.53
C ARG A 230 -3.89 -2.48 -19.78
N ASP A 231 -4.66 -2.58 -18.71
CA ASP A 231 -4.86 -3.79 -17.93
C ASP A 231 -5.82 -4.74 -18.64
N LEU A 232 -5.40 -6.01 -18.76
CA LEU A 232 -6.21 -7.10 -19.30
C LEU A 232 -6.63 -8.02 -18.14
N THR A 233 -7.67 -7.62 -17.42
CA THR A 233 -8.15 -8.26 -16.18
C THR A 233 -8.41 -9.75 -16.32
N ARG A 234 -8.96 -10.19 -17.46
CA ARG A 234 -9.26 -11.62 -17.72
C ARG A 234 -8.00 -12.50 -17.74
N TRP A 235 -6.87 -11.96 -18.17
CA TRP A 235 -5.58 -12.65 -18.28
C TRP A 235 -4.62 -12.28 -17.16
N GLN A 236 -5.05 -11.41 -16.23
CA GLN A 236 -4.19 -10.84 -15.18
C GLN A 236 -2.87 -10.32 -15.75
N SER A 237 -2.96 -9.54 -16.83
CA SER A 237 -1.85 -9.12 -17.66
C SER A 237 -1.96 -7.65 -18.00
N GLU A 238 -0.84 -7.07 -18.39
CA GLU A 238 -0.70 -5.71 -18.85
C GLU A 238 -0.24 -5.70 -20.30
N LEU A 239 -0.95 -4.96 -21.14
CA LEU A 239 -0.58 -4.65 -22.52
C LEU A 239 0.04 -3.28 -22.57
N THR A 240 1.27 -3.17 -23.08
CA THR A 240 1.97 -1.89 -23.26
C THR A 240 2.35 -1.71 -24.71
N LEU A 241 2.13 -0.50 -25.25
CA LEU A 241 2.40 -0.10 -26.64
C LEU A 241 3.23 1.18 -26.61
N GLY A 242 4.38 1.20 -27.25
CA GLY A 242 5.21 2.41 -27.37
C GLY A 242 6.65 2.19 -26.98
N ASP A 243 7.27 3.22 -26.42
CA ASP A 243 8.67 3.26 -26.01
C ASP A 243 8.79 2.99 -24.50
N THR A 244 9.24 1.80 -24.13
CA THR A 244 9.31 1.32 -22.75
C THR A 244 10.42 0.27 -22.57
N PHE A 245 10.48 -0.39 -21.41
CA PHE A 245 11.49 -1.39 -21.07
C PHE A 245 10.91 -2.80 -21.03
N THR A 246 11.73 -3.79 -21.38
CA THR A 246 11.40 -5.20 -21.16
C THR A 246 11.47 -5.55 -19.67
N SER A 247 10.82 -6.67 -19.27
CA SER A 247 11.01 -7.21 -17.92
C SER A 247 12.44 -7.71 -17.72
N GLY A 248 13.02 -7.38 -16.55
CA GLY A 248 14.34 -7.85 -16.11
C GLY A 248 14.34 -9.21 -15.40
N ASP A 249 13.28 -10.00 -15.50
CA ASP A 249 13.14 -11.24 -14.72
C ASP A 249 14.07 -12.38 -15.17
N VAL A 250 14.35 -12.49 -16.49
CA VAL A 250 15.14 -13.58 -17.10
C VAL A 250 16.35 -13.04 -17.87
N PHE A 251 16.20 -11.92 -18.55
CA PHE A 251 17.26 -11.19 -19.24
C PHE A 251 17.37 -9.81 -18.63
N ASP A 252 18.50 -9.14 -18.85
CA ASP A 252 18.63 -7.74 -18.49
C ASP A 252 17.57 -6.88 -19.21
N ALA A 253 17.01 -5.92 -18.51
CA ALA A 253 16.00 -5.04 -19.07
C ALA A 253 16.61 -4.14 -20.14
N VAL A 254 15.97 -4.08 -21.30
CA VAL A 254 16.36 -3.23 -22.42
C VAL A 254 15.20 -2.36 -22.87
N GLN A 255 15.49 -1.15 -23.31
CA GLN A 255 14.50 -0.25 -23.88
C GLN A 255 14.12 -0.67 -25.29
N PHE A 256 12.84 -0.56 -25.61
CA PHE A 256 12.34 -0.91 -26.94
C PHE A 256 11.13 -0.06 -27.34
N GLN A 257 10.91 0.08 -28.64
CA GLN A 257 9.72 0.68 -29.22
C GLN A 257 8.87 -0.40 -29.88
N GLY A 258 7.70 -0.72 -29.30
CA GLY A 258 6.90 -1.82 -29.80
C GLY A 258 5.71 -2.17 -28.92
N ILE A 259 5.45 -3.46 -28.78
CA ILE A 259 4.36 -4.04 -28.00
C ILE A 259 4.92 -5.00 -26.96
N SER A 260 4.39 -4.95 -25.75
CA SER A 260 4.66 -5.89 -24.67
C SER A 260 3.35 -6.41 -24.06
N LEU A 261 3.31 -7.71 -23.79
CA LEU A 261 2.25 -8.36 -22.99
C LEU A 261 2.92 -9.11 -21.85
N ALA A 262 2.68 -8.67 -20.63
CA ALA A 262 3.27 -9.24 -19.43
C ALA A 262 2.21 -9.64 -18.41
N SER A 263 2.43 -10.73 -17.67
CA SER A 263 1.63 -11.03 -16.48
C SER A 263 1.84 -9.95 -15.42
N SER A 264 0.78 -9.55 -14.71
CA SER A 264 0.81 -8.50 -13.70
C SER A 264 0.61 -9.09 -12.29
N ASP A 265 1.70 -9.14 -11.52
CA ASP A 265 1.65 -9.56 -10.12
C ASP A 265 0.81 -8.59 -9.26
N ALA A 266 0.64 -7.34 -9.70
CA ALA A 266 -0.19 -6.37 -8.99
C ALA A 266 -1.67 -6.79 -8.92
N MET A 267 -2.17 -7.51 -9.93
CA MET A 267 -3.54 -8.01 -9.99
C MET A 267 -3.78 -9.26 -9.14
N LEU A 268 -2.72 -9.84 -8.58
CA LEU A 268 -2.83 -10.97 -7.67
C LEU A 268 -3.09 -10.47 -6.24
N PRO A 269 -3.84 -11.23 -5.42
CA PRO A 269 -3.89 -11.01 -3.99
C PRO A 269 -2.49 -11.07 -3.37
N ASP A 270 -2.22 -10.25 -2.34
CA ASP A 270 -0.89 -10.20 -1.73
C ASP A 270 -0.43 -11.56 -1.19
N SER A 271 -1.38 -12.37 -0.71
CA SER A 271 -1.11 -13.74 -0.28
C SER A 271 -0.65 -14.67 -1.41
N GLN A 272 -0.83 -14.30 -2.68
CA GLN A 272 -0.39 -15.07 -3.85
C GLN A 272 0.81 -14.46 -4.57
N LYS A 273 1.23 -13.26 -4.23
CA LYS A 273 2.42 -12.62 -4.80
C LYS A 273 3.69 -13.30 -4.30
N GLY A 274 4.72 -13.35 -5.13
CA GLY A 274 6.04 -13.90 -4.80
C GLY A 274 5.97 -15.37 -4.39
N PHE A 275 7.01 -15.86 -3.71
CA PHE A 275 7.10 -17.24 -3.23
C PHE A 275 6.69 -17.36 -1.76
N ALA A 276 5.82 -18.33 -1.44
CA ALA A 276 5.66 -18.87 -0.09
C ALA A 276 5.35 -20.37 -0.21
N PRO A 277 5.82 -21.21 0.73
CA PRO A 277 5.59 -22.64 0.68
C PRO A 277 4.11 -22.97 0.92
N THR A 278 3.62 -23.96 0.21
CA THR A 278 2.30 -24.55 0.49
C THR A 278 2.37 -25.41 1.75
N ILE A 279 1.51 -25.16 2.74
CA ILE A 279 1.42 -25.94 3.96
C ILE A 279 0.34 -26.99 3.79
N ARG A 280 0.70 -28.25 4.00
CA ARG A 280 -0.22 -29.40 3.93
C ARG A 280 -0.26 -30.10 5.27
N GLY A 281 -1.45 -30.50 5.72
CA GLY A 281 -1.63 -31.21 6.97
C GLY A 281 -2.93 -31.98 7.03
N ILE A 282 -3.15 -32.65 8.14
CA ILE A 282 -4.38 -33.41 8.40
C ILE A 282 -4.95 -32.97 9.74
N ALA A 283 -6.21 -32.58 9.77
CA ALA A 283 -6.98 -32.34 10.98
C ALA A 283 -7.82 -33.59 11.31
N ARG A 284 -7.87 -34.01 12.57
CA ARG A 284 -8.66 -35.15 13.01
C ARG A 284 -10.10 -34.75 13.29
N THR A 285 -10.26 -33.50 13.74
CA THR A 285 -11.55 -32.90 14.08
C THR A 285 -11.66 -31.53 13.38
N ASN A 286 -12.71 -30.77 13.66
CA ASN A 286 -12.72 -29.35 13.30
C ASN A 286 -11.62 -28.67 14.09
N ALA A 287 -10.56 -28.24 13.41
CA ALA A 287 -9.36 -27.75 14.03
C ALA A 287 -9.05 -26.30 13.66
N GLN A 288 -8.44 -25.58 14.56
CA GLN A 288 -7.84 -24.27 14.30
C GLN A 288 -6.38 -24.47 13.89
N VAL A 289 -6.01 -24.05 12.69
CA VAL A 289 -4.63 -24.06 12.22
C VAL A 289 -4.05 -22.67 12.34
N THR A 290 -2.93 -22.56 13.05
CA THR A 290 -2.20 -21.29 13.25
C THR A 290 -0.78 -21.45 12.73
N VAL A 291 -0.36 -20.55 11.86
CA VAL A 291 1.02 -20.48 11.32
C VAL A 291 1.72 -19.29 11.93
N ARG A 292 2.90 -19.53 12.51
CA ARG A 292 3.76 -18.49 13.11
C ARG A 292 5.14 -18.48 12.47
N GLN A 293 5.76 -17.30 12.50
CA GLN A 293 7.17 -17.11 12.19
C GLN A 293 7.76 -16.17 13.24
N ASN A 294 8.87 -16.55 13.85
CA ASN A 294 9.53 -15.74 14.90
C ASN A 294 8.56 -15.30 16.03
N GLY A 295 7.60 -16.18 16.40
CA GLY A 295 6.58 -15.90 17.41
C GLY A 295 5.35 -15.14 16.94
N TYR A 296 5.39 -14.45 15.79
CA TYR A 296 4.28 -13.72 15.24
C TYR A 296 3.34 -14.60 14.44
N VAL A 297 2.01 -14.40 14.60
CA VAL A 297 1.01 -15.12 13.83
C VAL A 297 0.94 -14.51 12.43
N LEU A 298 1.29 -15.31 11.42
CA LEU A 298 1.19 -14.93 10.00
C LEU A 298 -0.17 -15.31 9.41
N TYR A 299 -0.72 -16.45 9.87
CA TYR A 299 -1.94 -17.01 9.32
C TYR A 299 -2.70 -17.79 10.37
N GLN A 300 -4.04 -17.70 10.36
CA GLN A 300 -4.90 -18.52 11.18
C GLN A 300 -6.18 -18.83 10.42
N THR A 301 -6.57 -20.10 10.41
CA THR A 301 -7.80 -20.57 9.76
C THR A 301 -8.42 -21.72 10.53
N TYR A 302 -9.69 -22.03 10.23
CA TYR A 302 -10.37 -23.21 10.73
C TYR A 302 -10.55 -24.20 9.58
N VAL A 303 -10.23 -25.45 9.84
CA VAL A 303 -10.31 -26.55 8.87
C VAL A 303 -11.24 -27.64 9.38
N THR A 304 -11.91 -28.32 8.45
CA THR A 304 -12.74 -29.49 8.74
C THR A 304 -11.86 -30.75 8.92
N PRO A 305 -12.40 -31.85 9.50
CA PRO A 305 -11.68 -33.12 9.57
C PRO A 305 -11.23 -33.55 8.18
N GLY A 306 -9.99 -34.01 8.07
CA GLY A 306 -9.39 -34.47 6.83
C GLY A 306 -8.12 -33.71 6.45
N ALA A 307 -7.67 -33.91 5.22
CA ALA A 307 -6.51 -33.20 4.68
C ALA A 307 -6.85 -31.72 4.42
N PHE A 308 -5.94 -30.83 4.80
CA PHE A 308 -6.03 -29.40 4.50
C PHE A 308 -4.80 -28.90 3.76
N VAL A 309 -4.98 -27.83 2.99
CA VAL A 309 -3.94 -27.14 2.21
C VAL A 309 -4.07 -25.66 2.49
N ILE A 310 -2.93 -24.99 2.80
CA ILE A 310 -2.80 -23.53 2.88
C ILE A 310 -1.79 -23.11 1.82
N ASP A 311 -2.26 -22.47 0.78
CA ASP A 311 -1.47 -21.98 -0.38
C ASP A 311 -1.56 -20.47 -0.55
N ASP A 312 -2.28 -19.79 0.36
CA ASP A 312 -2.52 -18.36 0.37
C ASP A 312 -1.76 -17.64 1.52
N LEU A 313 -0.61 -18.18 1.92
CA LEU A 313 0.25 -17.54 2.92
C LEU A 313 0.93 -16.32 2.32
N TYR A 314 0.93 -15.18 3.04
CA TYR A 314 1.68 -14.01 2.62
C TYR A 314 3.18 -14.31 2.52
N PRO A 315 3.87 -13.84 1.46
CA PRO A 315 5.31 -13.93 1.41
C PRO A 315 5.92 -13.04 2.51
N THR A 316 6.86 -13.56 3.24
CA THR A 316 7.62 -12.80 4.23
C THR A 316 8.99 -12.43 3.68
N ALA A 317 9.48 -11.25 4.03
CA ALA A 317 10.81 -10.78 3.59
C ALA A 317 11.96 -11.59 4.19
N SER A 318 11.72 -12.30 5.29
CA SER A 318 12.72 -13.12 5.97
C SER A 318 12.54 -14.60 5.61
N SER A 319 13.62 -15.28 5.26
CA SER A 319 13.67 -16.73 5.27
C SER A 319 13.68 -17.23 6.70
N GLY A 320 13.13 -18.45 6.94
CA GLY A 320 13.11 -19.03 8.27
C GLY A 320 12.05 -20.13 8.41
N ASN A 321 11.90 -20.66 9.60
CA ASN A 321 10.97 -21.75 9.85
C ASN A 321 9.57 -21.20 10.18
N LEU A 322 8.55 -21.79 9.57
CA LEU A 322 7.15 -21.56 9.92
C LEU A 322 6.72 -22.63 10.92
N GLU A 323 6.24 -22.22 12.08
CA GLU A 323 5.63 -23.13 13.07
C GLU A 323 4.15 -23.26 12.76
N VAL A 324 3.70 -24.46 12.49
CA VAL A 324 2.29 -24.78 12.24
C VAL A 324 1.72 -25.50 13.43
N ALA A 325 0.73 -24.92 14.09
CA ALA A 325 0.00 -25.50 15.21
C ALA A 325 -1.42 -25.82 14.79
N VAL A 326 -1.80 -27.08 14.91
CA VAL A 326 -3.16 -27.60 14.66
C VAL A 326 -3.80 -27.88 16.02
N LYS A 327 -4.73 -27.02 16.43
CA LYS A 327 -5.50 -27.20 17.66
C LYS A 327 -6.84 -27.88 17.33
N GLU A 328 -6.97 -29.11 17.77
CA GLU A 328 -8.17 -29.93 17.58
C GLU A 328 -9.32 -29.46 18.49
N SER A 329 -10.54 -29.89 18.22
CA SER A 329 -11.74 -29.53 19.00
C SER A 329 -11.69 -30.03 20.46
N ASP A 330 -10.92 -31.10 20.75
CA ASP A 330 -10.67 -31.62 22.08
C ASP A 330 -9.60 -30.85 22.86
N GLY A 331 -9.00 -29.81 22.22
CA GLY A 331 -7.94 -28.98 22.80
C GLY A 331 -6.53 -29.52 22.60
N GLU A 332 -6.34 -30.73 22.02
CA GLU A 332 -5.02 -31.24 21.67
C GLU A 332 -4.35 -30.34 20.63
N ILE A 333 -3.09 -30.01 20.82
CA ILE A 333 -2.33 -29.15 19.89
C ILE A 333 -1.18 -29.96 19.32
N ARG A 334 -1.23 -30.23 18.01
CA ARG A 334 -0.12 -30.80 17.25
C ARG A 334 0.66 -29.71 16.56
N ARG A 335 1.99 -29.79 16.63
CA ARG A 335 2.89 -28.82 15.99
C ARG A 335 3.83 -29.49 15.02
N PHE A 336 4.07 -28.82 13.91
CA PHE A 336 5.13 -29.19 12.96
C PHE A 336 5.74 -27.93 12.37
N THR A 337 6.94 -28.07 11.81
CA THR A 337 7.70 -26.97 11.24
C THR A 337 7.72 -27.10 9.72
N GLN A 338 7.42 -26.00 9.03
CA GLN A 338 7.55 -25.86 7.59
C GLN A 338 8.71 -24.90 7.28
N PRO A 339 9.86 -25.41 6.77
CA PRO A 339 10.96 -24.54 6.37
C PRO A 339 10.57 -23.61 5.23
N TYR A 340 11.04 -22.35 5.32
CA TYR A 340 10.77 -21.32 4.34
C TYR A 340 12.05 -20.56 3.98
N ALA A 341 12.40 -20.54 2.69
CA ALA A 341 13.44 -19.70 2.13
C ALA A 341 13.09 -19.37 0.68
N SER A 342 13.45 -18.20 0.21
CA SER A 342 13.15 -17.72 -1.14
C SER A 342 14.35 -17.04 -1.76
N VAL A 343 14.53 -17.23 -3.06
CA VAL A 343 15.37 -16.42 -3.95
C VAL A 343 14.47 -15.72 -4.98
N THR A 344 14.96 -14.65 -5.58
CA THR A 344 14.16 -13.73 -6.43
C THR A 344 13.43 -14.43 -7.58
N SER A 345 14.00 -15.52 -8.11
CA SER A 345 13.43 -16.28 -9.24
C SER A 345 12.37 -17.30 -8.86
N MET A 346 12.04 -17.48 -7.57
CA MET A 346 11.07 -18.50 -7.14
C MET A 346 9.62 -18.04 -7.31
N GLN A 347 8.76 -18.95 -7.78
CA GLN A 347 7.33 -18.77 -7.96
C GLN A 347 6.55 -19.82 -7.16
N ARG A 348 5.32 -19.48 -6.77
CA ARG A 348 4.41 -20.42 -6.09
C ARG A 348 4.01 -21.58 -7.01
N GLU A 349 3.63 -22.70 -6.40
CA GLU A 349 3.05 -23.83 -7.12
C GLU A 349 1.85 -23.38 -7.96
N GLY A 350 1.87 -23.66 -9.26
CA GLY A 350 0.83 -23.29 -10.22
C GLY A 350 0.91 -21.87 -10.78
N SER A 351 1.69 -20.97 -10.17
CA SER A 351 1.89 -19.62 -10.70
C SER A 351 2.65 -19.64 -12.03
N LEU A 352 2.20 -18.81 -12.97
CA LEU A 352 2.84 -18.60 -14.28
C LEU A 352 3.09 -17.11 -14.48
N LYS A 353 4.35 -16.73 -14.59
CA LYS A 353 4.78 -15.39 -14.95
C LYS A 353 5.35 -15.40 -16.37
N TYR A 354 4.95 -14.46 -17.20
CA TYR A 354 5.42 -14.39 -18.59
C TYR A 354 5.58 -12.93 -19.04
N ASN A 355 6.46 -12.72 -20.00
CA ASN A 355 6.64 -11.48 -20.71
C ASN A 355 6.91 -11.76 -22.18
N LEU A 356 6.10 -11.18 -23.07
CA LEU A 356 6.19 -11.27 -24.52
C LEU A 356 6.43 -9.86 -25.06
N VAL A 357 7.51 -9.67 -25.79
CA VAL A 357 7.89 -8.39 -26.38
C VAL A 357 8.17 -8.54 -27.86
N ALA A 358 7.69 -7.61 -28.66
CA ALA A 358 8.00 -7.46 -30.06
C ALA A 358 8.12 -5.97 -30.41
N GLY A 359 9.25 -5.56 -30.97
CA GLY A 359 9.49 -4.16 -31.30
C GLY A 359 10.88 -3.92 -31.86
N ARG A 360 11.33 -2.68 -31.80
CA ARG A 360 12.69 -2.29 -32.17
C ARG A 360 13.48 -1.97 -30.91
N TYR A 361 14.67 -2.47 -30.80
CA TYR A 361 15.62 -2.08 -29.77
C TYR A 361 15.87 -0.58 -29.85
N HIS A 362 15.85 0.08 -28.68
CA HIS A 362 16.05 1.52 -28.54
C HIS A 362 17.03 1.79 -27.40
N SER A 363 18.07 2.54 -27.70
CA SER A 363 19.01 3.11 -26.75
C SER A 363 19.64 4.33 -27.39
N ASP A 364 19.96 5.33 -26.59
CA ASP A 364 20.64 6.54 -27.08
C ASP A 364 22.08 6.22 -27.57
N ASP A 365 22.71 5.22 -26.92
CA ASP A 365 24.06 4.75 -27.26
C ASP A 365 24.08 3.62 -28.30
N ALA A 366 22.95 3.30 -28.89
CA ALA A 366 22.85 2.17 -29.80
C ALA A 366 23.43 2.52 -31.21
N SER A 367 24.37 1.73 -31.67
CA SER A 367 24.86 1.76 -33.05
C SER A 367 23.78 1.38 -34.08
N GLN A 368 22.85 0.52 -33.69
CA GLN A 368 21.77 0.02 -34.53
C GLN A 368 20.48 -0.21 -33.71
N ARG A 369 19.35 -0.07 -34.36
CA ARG A 369 18.01 -0.28 -33.77
C ARG A 369 17.30 -1.46 -34.44
N PRO A 370 17.79 -2.72 -34.25
CA PRO A 370 17.21 -3.89 -34.89
C PRO A 370 15.81 -4.20 -34.42
N LEU A 371 15.03 -4.91 -35.24
CA LEU A 371 13.80 -5.55 -34.76
C LEU A 371 14.17 -6.62 -33.74
N MET A 372 13.52 -6.59 -32.59
CA MET A 372 13.74 -7.55 -31.48
C MET A 372 12.45 -8.26 -31.10
N MET A 373 12.62 -9.47 -30.60
CA MET A 373 11.59 -10.25 -29.94
C MET A 373 12.15 -10.84 -28.64
N GLN A 374 11.35 -10.83 -27.58
CA GLN A 374 11.72 -11.48 -26.32
C GLN A 374 10.52 -12.26 -25.77
N LEU A 375 10.79 -13.48 -25.33
CA LEU A 375 9.89 -14.35 -24.58
C LEU A 375 10.57 -14.72 -23.26
N SER A 376 9.93 -14.45 -22.15
CA SER A 376 10.34 -14.91 -20.83
C SER A 376 9.18 -15.64 -20.16
N LEU A 377 9.46 -16.79 -19.55
CA LEU A 377 8.50 -17.63 -18.87
C LEU A 377 9.07 -18.11 -17.53
N MET A 378 8.28 -18.08 -16.47
CA MET A 378 8.60 -18.62 -15.14
C MET A 378 7.39 -19.37 -14.63
N ARG A 379 7.55 -20.60 -14.16
CA ARG A 379 6.47 -21.41 -13.62
C ARG A 379 6.88 -22.15 -12.35
N GLY A 380 6.03 -22.01 -11.32
CA GLY A 380 6.16 -22.75 -10.08
C GLY A 380 5.53 -24.15 -10.17
N PHE A 381 6.24 -25.15 -9.66
CA PHE A 381 5.83 -26.54 -9.59
C PHE A 381 5.77 -27.01 -8.13
N ALA A 382 5.22 -28.20 -7.92
CA ALA A 382 5.23 -28.87 -6.62
C ALA A 382 6.65 -29.03 -6.05
N HIS A 383 6.75 -29.22 -4.73
CA HIS A 383 8.02 -29.39 -4.00
C HIS A 383 8.93 -28.14 -4.04
N ASN A 384 8.35 -26.94 -4.14
CA ASN A 384 9.07 -25.66 -4.17
C ASN A 384 10.09 -25.55 -5.31
N LEU A 385 9.78 -26.15 -6.45
CA LEU A 385 10.57 -26.06 -7.69
C LEU A 385 9.99 -24.96 -8.58
N THR A 386 10.83 -24.09 -9.11
CA THR A 386 10.49 -23.14 -10.16
C THR A 386 11.39 -23.39 -11.36
N LEU A 387 10.80 -23.53 -12.54
CA LEU A 387 11.53 -23.55 -13.80
C LEU A 387 11.29 -22.23 -14.52
N PHE A 388 12.34 -21.67 -15.08
CA PHE A 388 12.26 -20.44 -15.83
C PHE A 388 13.22 -20.42 -17.01
N GLY A 389 12.92 -19.57 -17.98
CA GLY A 389 13.76 -19.44 -19.16
C GLY A 389 13.17 -18.47 -20.15
N GLY A 390 13.89 -18.27 -21.24
CA GLY A 390 13.46 -17.31 -22.25
C GLY A 390 14.31 -17.36 -23.51
N LEU A 391 13.81 -16.68 -24.53
CA LEU A 391 14.48 -16.44 -25.80
C LEU A 391 14.45 -14.95 -26.08
N GLN A 392 15.61 -14.39 -26.41
CA GLN A 392 15.77 -13.02 -26.87
C GLN A 392 16.45 -13.05 -28.25
N SER A 393 15.88 -12.35 -29.21
CA SER A 393 16.36 -12.34 -30.58
C SER A 393 16.29 -10.94 -31.18
N ALA A 394 17.37 -10.46 -31.78
CA ALA A 394 17.42 -9.19 -32.48
C ALA A 394 18.41 -9.29 -33.66
N ALA A 395 17.93 -9.09 -34.90
CA ALA A 395 18.73 -9.30 -36.11
C ALA A 395 19.40 -10.69 -36.09
N GLN A 396 20.75 -10.73 -36.07
CA GLN A 396 21.55 -11.98 -36.01
C GLN A 396 21.96 -12.36 -34.58
N TYR A 397 21.58 -11.58 -33.58
CA TYR A 397 21.78 -11.88 -32.15
C TYR A 397 20.66 -12.77 -31.60
N HIS A 398 21.03 -13.84 -30.93
CA HIS A 398 20.12 -14.76 -30.25
C HIS A 398 20.67 -15.12 -28.87
N ASN A 399 19.85 -15.00 -27.83
CA ASN A 399 20.20 -15.39 -26.48
C ASN A 399 19.12 -16.33 -25.91
N LEU A 400 19.52 -17.51 -25.49
CA LEU A 400 18.68 -18.52 -24.85
C LEU A 400 19.04 -18.61 -23.38
N SER A 401 18.04 -18.50 -22.51
CA SER A 401 18.16 -18.67 -21.08
C SER A 401 17.35 -19.87 -20.58
N LEU A 402 17.94 -20.69 -19.71
CA LEU A 402 17.26 -21.74 -18.96
C LEU A 402 17.70 -21.73 -17.51
N GLY A 403 16.77 -21.82 -16.58
CA GLY A 403 17.08 -21.81 -15.17
C GLY A 403 16.09 -22.59 -14.31
N ALA A 404 16.54 -22.92 -13.11
CA ALA A 404 15.75 -23.58 -12.09
C ALA A 404 16.02 -22.99 -10.71
N GLY A 405 14.97 -22.77 -9.92
CA GLY A 405 15.03 -22.38 -8.53
C GLY A 405 14.45 -23.49 -7.66
N GLN A 406 15.11 -23.83 -6.55
CA GLN A 406 14.70 -24.89 -5.64
C GLN A 406 14.75 -24.43 -4.20
N GLY A 407 13.63 -24.55 -3.48
CA GLY A 407 13.61 -24.46 -2.03
C GLY A 407 14.12 -25.74 -1.39
N LEU A 408 15.23 -25.64 -0.64
CA LEU A 408 15.95 -26.76 -0.02
C LEU A 408 15.55 -26.96 1.45
N GLY A 409 14.40 -26.39 1.86
CA GLY A 409 13.94 -26.45 3.24
C GLY A 409 14.89 -25.72 4.20
N GLU A 410 15.37 -26.40 5.25
CA GLU A 410 16.30 -25.83 6.24
C GLU A 410 17.65 -25.41 5.63
N ALA A 411 18.02 -25.95 4.48
CA ALA A 411 19.25 -25.56 3.79
C ALA A 411 19.14 -24.26 2.98
N GLY A 412 17.96 -23.62 2.97
CA GLY A 412 17.75 -22.34 2.30
C GLY A 412 17.12 -22.51 0.92
N ALA A 413 17.39 -21.59 -0.01
CA ALA A 413 16.93 -21.62 -1.39
C ALA A 413 18.08 -21.36 -2.36
N LEU A 414 18.07 -22.05 -3.48
CA LEU A 414 19.10 -22.01 -4.51
C LEU A 414 18.46 -21.79 -5.87
N SER A 415 19.06 -20.95 -6.71
CA SER A 415 18.68 -20.78 -8.11
C SER A 415 19.92 -20.85 -8.99
N LEU A 416 19.80 -21.54 -10.10
CA LEU A 416 20.82 -21.63 -11.15
C LEU A 416 20.20 -21.25 -12.49
N GLN A 417 20.89 -20.39 -13.24
CA GLN A 417 20.51 -19.95 -14.57
C GLN A 417 21.70 -20.09 -15.52
N LEU A 418 21.43 -20.57 -16.72
CA LEU A 418 22.38 -20.70 -17.82
C LEU A 418 21.89 -19.84 -18.98
N LEU A 419 22.79 -19.04 -19.54
CA LEU A 419 22.55 -18.21 -20.70
C LEU A 419 23.52 -18.59 -21.82
N ASN A 420 23.03 -18.56 -23.06
CA ASN A 420 23.83 -18.83 -24.24
C ASN A 420 23.51 -17.78 -25.30
N ALA A 421 24.45 -16.85 -25.52
CA ALA A 421 24.33 -15.78 -26.51
C ALA A 421 25.14 -16.09 -27.77
N ARG A 422 24.55 -15.81 -28.92
CA ARG A 422 25.18 -15.89 -30.24
C ARG A 422 24.86 -14.65 -31.05
N ASP A 423 25.90 -14.02 -31.61
CA ASP A 423 25.75 -12.94 -32.57
C ASP A 423 26.71 -13.17 -33.75
N ARG A 424 26.19 -13.03 -34.95
CA ARG A 424 26.98 -13.18 -36.22
C ARG A 424 27.03 -11.86 -36.98
N HIS A 425 26.64 -10.77 -36.38
CA HIS A 425 26.57 -9.47 -37.04
C HIS A 425 27.93 -8.77 -37.12
N GLN A 426 28.82 -9.01 -36.18
CA GLN A 426 30.15 -8.42 -36.11
C GLN A 426 31.19 -9.31 -36.83
N GLN A 427 32.33 -8.72 -37.20
CA GLN A 427 33.45 -9.44 -37.79
C GLN A 427 33.97 -10.57 -36.88
N ASP A 428 33.88 -10.37 -35.55
CA ASP A 428 34.12 -11.40 -34.54
C ASP A 428 32.78 -11.87 -33.96
N PRO A 429 32.35 -13.10 -34.32
CA PRO A 429 31.07 -13.60 -33.84
C PRO A 429 31.07 -13.81 -32.34
N ILE A 430 30.01 -13.31 -31.68
CA ILE A 430 29.70 -13.59 -30.27
C ILE A 430 29.20 -15.05 -30.22
N ASP A 431 29.85 -15.92 -29.48
CA ASP A 431 29.37 -17.27 -29.12
C ASP A 431 29.87 -17.55 -27.70
N GLY A 432 29.08 -17.13 -26.71
CA GLY A 432 29.45 -17.18 -25.31
C GLY A 432 28.36 -17.73 -24.42
N ARG A 433 28.78 -18.25 -23.27
CA ARG A 433 27.88 -18.75 -22.22
C ARG A 433 28.14 -18.04 -20.94
N ALA A 434 27.05 -17.75 -20.20
CA ALA A 434 27.12 -17.24 -18.83
C ALA A 434 26.27 -18.13 -17.92
N TRP A 435 26.58 -18.13 -16.65
CA TRP A 435 25.78 -18.77 -15.64
C TRP A 435 25.64 -17.88 -14.42
N GLN A 436 24.48 -17.94 -13.78
CA GLN A 436 24.19 -17.24 -12.54
C GLN A 436 23.79 -18.23 -11.46
N LEU A 437 24.34 -18.05 -10.29
CA LEU A 437 23.99 -18.79 -9.09
C LEU A 437 23.49 -17.80 -8.03
N GLN A 438 22.32 -18.05 -7.45
CA GLN A 438 21.78 -17.30 -6.32
C GLN A 438 21.50 -18.27 -5.18
N TYR A 439 21.86 -17.88 -3.97
CA TYR A 439 21.59 -18.63 -2.75
C TYR A 439 21.13 -17.68 -1.65
N SER A 440 20.07 -18.06 -0.92
CA SER A 440 19.57 -17.31 0.22
C SER A 440 19.28 -18.23 1.38
N LYS A 441 19.70 -17.83 2.57
CA LYS A 441 19.41 -18.55 3.82
C LYS A 441 19.24 -17.60 4.99
N GLY A 442 18.19 -17.80 5.79
CA GLY A 442 18.02 -17.23 7.12
C GLY A 442 18.42 -18.24 8.21
N PHE A 443 19.06 -17.76 9.25
CA PHE A 443 19.41 -18.52 10.46
C PHE A 443 18.61 -17.96 11.63
N ASP A 444 17.40 -18.47 11.83
CA ASP A 444 16.41 -17.90 12.78
C ASP A 444 16.93 -17.82 14.20
N ARG A 445 17.69 -18.83 14.66
CA ARG A 445 18.26 -18.85 16.01
C ARG A 445 19.32 -17.77 16.24
N LEU A 446 19.94 -17.29 15.17
CA LEU A 446 21.02 -16.30 15.23
C LEU A 446 20.54 -14.92 14.79
N GLY A 447 19.34 -14.80 14.20
CA GLY A 447 18.86 -13.56 13.57
C GLY A 447 19.72 -13.13 12.38
N THR A 448 20.38 -14.09 11.71
CA THR A 448 21.29 -13.82 10.58
C THR A 448 20.59 -14.12 9.26
N GLN A 449 20.71 -13.20 8.31
CA GLN A 449 20.29 -13.39 6.93
C GLN A 449 21.49 -13.30 6.00
N LEU A 450 21.67 -14.30 5.15
CA LEU A 450 22.74 -14.40 4.17
C LEU A 450 22.17 -14.52 2.77
N THR A 451 22.60 -13.67 1.84
CA THR A 451 22.30 -13.76 0.43
C THR A 451 23.60 -13.73 -0.36
N PHE A 452 23.72 -14.65 -1.26
CA PHE A 452 24.86 -14.78 -2.18
C PHE A 452 24.31 -14.77 -3.61
N THR A 453 24.87 -13.92 -4.45
CA THR A 453 24.57 -13.89 -5.89
C THR A 453 25.88 -13.85 -6.64
N GLY A 454 26.09 -14.74 -7.60
CA GLY A 454 27.27 -14.74 -8.42
C GLY A 454 26.93 -14.92 -9.90
N TRP A 455 27.50 -14.09 -10.73
CA TRP A 455 27.52 -14.23 -12.19
C TRP A 455 28.92 -14.58 -12.63
N ARG A 456 29.02 -15.56 -13.52
CA ARG A 456 30.29 -15.86 -14.16
C ARG A 456 30.07 -16.08 -15.66
N TYR A 457 30.76 -15.33 -16.46
CA TYR A 457 30.83 -15.50 -17.92
C TYR A 457 31.89 -16.56 -18.24
N SER A 458 31.46 -17.70 -18.79
CA SER A 458 32.39 -18.81 -19.09
C SER A 458 33.25 -18.56 -20.30
N HIS A 459 32.90 -17.59 -21.12
CA HIS A 459 33.57 -17.25 -22.35
C HIS A 459 33.73 -15.74 -22.51
N GLN A 460 34.89 -15.29 -22.95
CA GLN A 460 35.21 -13.88 -23.20
C GLN A 460 34.25 -13.20 -24.20
N ARG A 461 33.63 -14.00 -25.07
CA ARG A 461 32.70 -13.53 -26.10
C ARG A 461 31.22 -13.62 -25.74
N TYR A 462 30.87 -13.71 -24.48
CA TYR A 462 29.50 -13.51 -24.08
C TYR A 462 29.18 -12.01 -24.03
N ALA A 463 28.07 -11.60 -24.63
CA ALA A 463 27.58 -10.24 -24.54
C ALA A 463 26.04 -10.27 -24.34
N THR A 464 25.51 -9.35 -23.55
CA THR A 464 24.08 -9.07 -23.44
C THR A 464 23.58 -8.37 -24.72
N LEU A 465 22.25 -8.21 -24.86
CA LEU A 465 21.71 -7.50 -26.03
C LEU A 465 22.19 -6.04 -26.09
N SER A 466 22.26 -5.36 -24.95
CA SER A 466 22.74 -3.97 -24.89
C SER A 466 24.21 -3.86 -25.29
N GLU A 467 25.07 -4.73 -24.79
CA GLU A 467 26.50 -4.78 -25.14
C GLU A 467 26.72 -5.10 -26.61
N ALA A 468 25.93 -6.00 -27.22
CA ALA A 468 26.02 -6.37 -28.61
C ALA A 468 25.70 -5.24 -29.61
N PHE A 469 24.84 -4.29 -29.20
CA PHE A 469 24.37 -3.16 -30.03
C PHE A 469 24.83 -1.78 -29.54
N SER A 470 25.67 -1.70 -28.51
CA SER A 470 26.28 -0.44 -28.09
C SER A 470 27.24 0.07 -29.16
N SER A 471 27.34 1.40 -29.32
CA SER A 471 28.35 2.03 -30.16
C SER A 471 29.70 1.91 -29.46
N PRO A 472 30.77 1.53 -30.15
CA PRO A 472 32.13 1.76 -29.64
C PRO A 472 32.28 3.27 -29.36
N GLY A 473 32.71 3.64 -28.16
CA GLY A 473 32.92 5.05 -27.78
C GLY A 473 33.83 5.76 -28.79
N SER A 474 33.58 7.01 -29.07
CA SER A 474 34.38 7.82 -30.02
C SER A 474 35.76 8.19 -29.48
N ASP A 475 36.07 7.87 -28.26
CA ASP A 475 37.39 8.00 -27.67
C ASP A 475 38.19 6.72 -27.86
N ASP A 476 39.34 6.82 -28.51
CA ASP A 476 40.30 5.76 -28.80
C ASP A 476 40.78 4.95 -27.56
N ASP A 477 40.43 5.44 -26.34
CA ASP A 477 40.79 4.82 -25.06
C ASP A 477 39.85 3.70 -24.58
N LEU A 478 38.72 3.40 -25.28
CA LEU A 478 37.75 2.39 -24.89
C LEU A 478 37.66 1.22 -25.88
N GLN A 479 38.76 0.92 -26.60
CA GLN A 479 38.77 -0.10 -27.66
C GLN A 479 38.72 -1.55 -27.15
N ASP A 480 38.84 -1.78 -25.87
CA ASP A 480 38.51 -3.08 -25.27
C ASP A 480 37.15 -2.96 -24.51
N SER A 481 36.08 -3.35 -25.20
CA SER A 481 34.79 -3.51 -24.57
C SER A 481 34.95 -4.32 -23.26
N ASP A 482 34.73 -3.66 -22.11
CA ASP A 482 34.90 -4.23 -20.77
C ASP A 482 33.85 -5.30 -20.49
N ASN A 483 33.92 -6.42 -21.25
CA ASN A 483 33.05 -7.57 -21.06
C ASN A 483 33.26 -8.14 -19.66
N LYS A 484 32.22 -8.14 -18.86
CA LYS A 484 32.27 -8.70 -17.50
C LYS A 484 32.61 -10.18 -17.51
N LYS A 485 33.64 -10.53 -16.76
CA LYS A 485 34.08 -11.92 -16.56
C LYS A 485 33.32 -12.58 -15.43
N ALA A 486 33.15 -11.87 -14.31
CA ALA A 486 32.40 -12.35 -13.17
C ALA A 486 31.93 -11.20 -12.28
N THR A 487 30.75 -11.32 -11.76
CA THR A 487 30.22 -10.50 -10.67
C THR A 487 29.99 -11.39 -9.45
N LEU A 488 30.47 -10.95 -8.29
CA LEU A 488 30.24 -11.60 -7.02
C LEU A 488 29.57 -10.60 -6.08
N GLN A 489 28.37 -10.92 -5.60
CA GLN A 489 27.68 -10.15 -4.61
C GLN A 489 27.35 -11.01 -3.38
N ILE A 490 27.77 -10.56 -2.21
CA ILE A 490 27.46 -11.19 -0.93
C ILE A 490 26.89 -10.11 0.00
N THR A 491 25.72 -10.36 0.55
CA THR A 491 25.15 -9.53 1.60
C THR A 491 24.85 -10.38 2.82
N ALA A 492 25.19 -9.89 4.00
CA ALA A 492 24.88 -10.53 5.26
C ALA A 492 24.42 -9.46 6.26
N SER A 493 23.36 -9.74 6.98
CA SER A 493 22.89 -8.92 8.07
C SER A 493 22.59 -9.78 9.28
N GLN A 494 22.88 -9.25 10.48
CA GLN A 494 22.62 -9.93 11.73
C GLN A 494 22.07 -8.95 12.76
N SER A 495 20.92 -9.30 13.32
CA SER A 495 20.34 -8.58 14.45
C SER A 495 20.78 -9.25 15.74
N LEU A 496 21.33 -8.46 16.66
CA LEU A 496 21.78 -8.87 17.98
C LEU A 496 20.89 -8.26 19.08
N PRO A 497 20.91 -8.76 20.30
CA PRO A 497 20.26 -8.10 21.44
C PRO A 497 20.71 -6.65 21.59
N TYR A 498 19.88 -5.81 22.22
CA TYR A 498 20.11 -4.37 22.45
C TYR A 498 20.06 -3.53 21.16
N ASP A 499 19.22 -3.92 20.20
CA ASP A 499 19.03 -3.22 18.91
C ASP A 499 20.32 -3.01 18.12
N ILE A 500 21.28 -3.94 18.29
CA ILE A 500 22.52 -3.92 17.54
C ILE A 500 22.30 -4.64 16.21
N THR A 501 22.65 -3.97 15.11
CA THR A 501 22.64 -4.54 13.77
C THR A 501 24.04 -4.54 13.20
N LEU A 502 24.48 -5.71 12.72
CA LEU A 502 25.70 -5.87 11.93
C LEU A 502 25.29 -6.05 10.47
N TYR A 503 26.06 -5.47 9.55
CA TYR A 503 25.89 -5.71 8.13
C TYR A 503 27.24 -5.85 7.43
N LEU A 504 27.22 -6.65 6.36
CA LEU A 504 28.32 -6.86 5.44
C LEU A 504 27.78 -6.87 4.03
N SER A 505 28.40 -6.11 3.13
CA SER A 505 28.18 -6.19 1.67
C SER A 505 29.53 -6.29 0.97
N LEU A 506 29.65 -7.24 0.09
CA LEU A 506 30.81 -7.42 -0.79
C LEU A 506 30.31 -7.50 -2.22
N ASP A 507 30.73 -6.53 -3.04
CA ASP A 507 30.47 -6.48 -4.47
C ASP A 507 31.82 -6.51 -5.19
N GLN A 508 31.97 -7.41 -6.15
CA GLN A 508 33.20 -7.52 -6.95
C GLN A 508 32.82 -7.82 -8.39
N ASP A 509 33.17 -6.91 -9.27
CA ASP A 509 33.16 -7.09 -10.71
C ASP A 509 34.60 -7.31 -11.24
N SER A 510 34.76 -8.28 -12.11
CA SER A 510 36.01 -8.53 -12.84
C SER A 510 35.69 -8.58 -14.32
N TYR A 511 36.61 -8.10 -15.12
CA TYR A 511 36.47 -7.97 -16.59
C TYR A 511 37.50 -8.85 -17.32
N TRP A 512 37.24 -9.13 -18.59
CA TRP A 512 38.14 -9.93 -19.42
C TRP A 512 39.31 -9.09 -19.94
N SER A 513 39.15 -7.79 -20.09
CA SER A 513 40.19 -6.87 -20.55
C SER A 513 41.21 -6.63 -19.44
N GLY A 514 42.49 -6.89 -19.75
CA GLY A 514 43.68 -6.42 -19.05
C GLY A 514 43.76 -6.59 -17.52
N GLY A 515 42.89 -7.36 -16.88
CA GLY A 515 42.88 -7.50 -15.43
C GLY A 515 42.09 -6.39 -14.68
N ALA A 516 41.29 -5.61 -15.39
CA ALA A 516 40.40 -4.64 -14.80
C ALA A 516 39.48 -5.26 -13.76
N SER A 517 39.32 -4.64 -12.63
CA SER A 517 38.43 -5.13 -11.56
C SER A 517 37.92 -3.97 -10.72
N GLN A 518 36.68 -4.08 -10.28
CA GLN A 518 36.09 -3.19 -9.29
C GLN A 518 35.63 -4.03 -8.11
N ARG A 519 36.04 -3.63 -6.89
CA ARG A 519 35.62 -4.30 -5.67
C ARG A 519 35.20 -3.26 -4.66
N THR A 520 34.01 -3.46 -4.05
CA THR A 520 33.53 -2.65 -2.92
C THR A 520 33.16 -3.57 -1.79
N ALA A 521 33.76 -3.39 -0.62
CA ALA A 521 33.41 -4.09 0.59
C ALA A 521 32.95 -3.10 1.65
N ASN A 522 31.72 -3.25 2.11
CA ASN A 522 31.14 -2.41 3.17
C ASN A 522 30.81 -3.29 4.37
N MET A 523 31.20 -2.84 5.55
CA MET A 523 30.77 -3.48 6.80
C MET A 523 30.44 -2.41 7.82
N GLY A 524 29.52 -2.72 8.72
CA GLY A 524 29.17 -1.77 9.76
C GLY A 524 28.39 -2.37 10.90
N ILE A 525 28.38 -1.63 11.97
CA ILE A 525 27.63 -1.89 13.19
C ILE A 525 26.85 -0.63 13.54
N SER A 526 25.59 -0.79 13.90
CA SER A 526 24.73 0.29 14.37
C SER A 526 23.88 -0.15 15.54
N SER A 527 23.52 0.81 16.40
CA SER A 527 22.60 0.58 17.51
C SER A 527 21.94 1.88 17.94
N GLN A 528 20.85 1.76 18.69
CA GLN A 528 20.17 2.87 19.32
C GLN A 528 20.00 2.60 20.82
N VAL A 529 20.53 3.50 21.66
CA VAL A 529 20.46 3.39 23.11
C VAL A 529 19.88 4.67 23.71
N HIS A 530 18.78 4.58 24.42
CA HIS A 530 18.07 5.74 25.01
C HIS A 530 17.76 6.87 24.00
N GLY A 531 17.43 6.51 22.76
CA GLY A 531 17.16 7.46 21.68
C GLY A 531 18.41 8.00 20.99
N ILE A 532 19.60 7.75 21.49
CA ILE A 532 20.87 8.09 20.85
C ILE A 532 21.23 7.01 19.85
N ALA A 533 21.25 7.35 18.56
CA ALA A 533 21.69 6.45 17.51
C ALA A 533 23.18 6.64 17.24
N TRP A 534 23.91 5.52 17.06
CA TRP A 534 25.29 5.52 16.65
C TRP A 534 25.55 4.46 15.59
N SER A 535 26.50 4.72 14.70
CA SER A 535 26.97 3.75 13.73
C SER A 535 28.47 3.91 13.46
N LEU A 536 29.11 2.76 13.24
CA LEU A 536 30.49 2.67 12.77
C LEU A 536 30.47 1.85 11.49
N SER A 537 30.97 2.43 10.40
CA SER A 537 31.07 1.78 9.10
C SER A 537 32.48 1.82 8.54
N TYR A 538 32.83 0.79 7.81
CA TYR A 538 34.06 0.67 7.04
C TYR A 538 33.72 0.33 5.59
N SER A 539 34.31 1.07 4.65
CA SER A 539 34.21 0.83 3.21
C SER A 539 35.60 0.68 2.62
N ASP A 540 35.82 -0.36 1.82
CA ASP A 540 37.07 -0.56 1.02
C ASP A 540 36.63 -0.66 -0.45
N SER A 541 36.87 0.41 -1.22
CA SER A 541 36.60 0.44 -2.66
C SER A 541 37.92 0.40 -3.39
N ARG A 542 38.04 -0.49 -4.38
CA ARG A 542 39.20 -0.63 -5.23
C ARG A 542 38.79 -0.71 -6.68
N SER A 543 39.36 0.07 -7.51
CA SER A 543 39.24 -0.02 -8.99
C SER A 543 40.63 -0.12 -9.59
N SER A 544 40.81 -1.05 -10.51
CA SER A 544 41.99 -1.16 -11.38
C SER A 544 41.54 -1.11 -12.83
N HIS A 545 42.16 -0.26 -13.63
CA HIS A 545 42.04 -0.23 -15.10
C HIS A 545 43.26 -1.02 -15.67
N GLY A 546 43.01 -1.87 -16.64
CA GLY A 546 43.96 -2.94 -16.99
C GLY A 546 45.20 -2.61 -17.77
N ASP A 547 45.31 -1.47 -18.46
CA ASP A 547 46.25 -1.31 -19.60
C ASP A 547 47.25 -0.16 -19.54
N GLU A 548 47.30 0.65 -18.47
CA GLU A 548 48.35 1.63 -18.33
C GLU A 548 49.36 1.22 -17.25
N GLU A 549 50.64 1.05 -17.62
CA GLU A 549 51.76 0.68 -16.73
C GLU A 549 51.95 1.70 -15.58
N ASP A 550 51.31 2.87 -15.60
CA ASP A 550 51.43 3.97 -14.63
C ASP A 550 50.18 4.13 -13.75
N ASP A 551 49.06 3.38 -13.95
CA ASP A 551 47.85 3.51 -13.11
C ASP A 551 47.97 2.69 -11.87
N GLU A 552 48.42 3.30 -10.75
CA GLU A 552 48.29 2.68 -9.43
C GLU A 552 46.82 2.40 -9.14
N PRO A 553 46.46 1.17 -8.70
CA PRO A 553 45.08 0.81 -8.36
C PRO A 553 44.50 1.84 -7.37
N HIS A 554 43.46 2.53 -7.79
CA HIS A 554 42.77 3.45 -6.89
C HIS A 554 42.10 2.64 -5.77
N SER A 555 42.62 2.81 -4.56
CA SER A 555 42.09 2.16 -3.35
C SER A 555 41.68 3.23 -2.36
N ASP A 556 40.39 3.32 -2.09
CA ASP A 556 39.87 4.20 -1.04
C ASP A 556 39.31 3.36 0.14
N LYS A 557 39.85 3.58 1.31
CA LYS A 557 39.43 2.95 2.56
C LYS A 557 38.87 4.03 3.45
N VAL A 558 37.59 3.95 3.73
CA VAL A 558 36.85 4.94 4.50
C VAL A 558 36.31 4.31 5.79
N VAL A 559 36.59 4.96 6.92
CA VAL A 559 35.96 4.68 8.20
C VAL A 559 35.07 5.85 8.58
N THR A 560 33.82 5.59 8.88
CA THR A 560 32.88 6.62 9.32
C THR A 560 32.28 6.25 10.67
N LEU A 561 32.36 7.14 11.63
CA LEU A 561 31.65 7.10 12.90
C LEU A 561 30.58 8.18 12.89
N SER A 562 29.33 7.81 13.09
CA SER A 562 28.22 8.75 13.20
C SER A 562 27.52 8.61 14.55
N LEU A 563 27.13 9.76 15.12
CA LEU A 563 26.38 9.85 16.38
C LEU A 563 25.23 10.82 16.16
N SER A 564 24.04 10.45 16.59
CA SER A 564 22.84 11.29 16.53
C SER A 564 22.14 11.32 17.88
N VAL A 565 22.00 12.52 18.44
CA VAL A 565 21.44 12.76 19.77
C VAL A 565 20.15 13.56 19.64
N PRO A 566 19.01 13.02 20.13
CA PRO A 566 17.75 13.76 20.11
C PRO A 566 17.81 14.95 21.08
N LEU A 567 17.34 16.10 20.63
CA LEU A 567 17.26 17.33 21.41
C LEU A 567 15.85 17.61 21.93
N SER A 568 15.04 16.57 22.13
CA SER A 568 13.61 16.67 22.43
C SER A 568 13.24 17.57 23.62
N HIS A 569 14.15 17.75 24.59
CA HIS A 569 13.95 18.64 25.74
C HIS A 569 14.28 20.12 25.45
N LEU A 570 15.14 20.40 24.47
CA LEU A 570 15.57 21.76 24.10
C LEU A 570 14.87 22.26 22.84
N LEU A 571 14.81 21.40 21.82
CA LEU A 571 14.23 21.67 20.51
C LEU A 571 13.43 20.43 20.07
N PRO A 572 12.13 20.38 20.35
CA PRO A 572 11.28 19.24 19.94
C PRO A 572 11.40 18.97 18.44
N GLY A 573 11.50 17.68 18.09
CA GLY A 573 11.64 17.25 16.68
C GLY A 573 13.02 17.47 16.06
N SER A 574 14.05 17.78 16.87
CA SER A 574 15.40 18.08 16.39
C SER A 574 16.46 17.12 16.94
N TYR A 575 17.55 16.96 16.19
CA TYR A 575 18.67 16.08 16.48
C TYR A 575 20.00 16.81 16.24
N ALA A 576 20.94 16.65 17.17
CA ALA A 576 22.34 17.03 16.96
C ALA A 576 23.11 15.83 16.42
N GLY A 577 23.83 16.01 15.33
CA GLY A 577 24.66 14.99 14.70
C GLY A 577 26.16 15.31 14.82
N TYR A 578 26.95 14.27 14.98
CA TYR A 578 28.40 14.32 14.83
C TYR A 578 28.83 13.18 13.92
N THR A 579 29.61 13.50 12.89
CA THR A 579 30.17 12.51 11.97
C THR A 579 31.68 12.73 11.83
N LEU A 580 32.43 11.66 12.04
CA LEU A 580 33.87 11.60 11.81
C LEU A 580 34.13 10.64 10.64
N THR A 581 34.75 11.13 9.58
CA THR A 581 35.14 10.31 8.43
C THR A 581 36.65 10.37 8.27
N SER A 582 37.28 9.23 8.11
CA SER A 582 38.72 9.09 7.86
C SER A 582 38.92 8.21 6.63
N SER A 583 39.66 8.69 5.63
CA SER A 583 40.07 7.88 4.48
C SER A 583 41.59 7.77 4.39
N ARG A 584 42.10 6.84 3.59
CA ARG A 584 43.55 6.64 3.41
C ARG A 584 44.21 7.84 2.71
N HIS A 585 43.46 8.51 1.85
CA HIS A 585 43.98 9.61 1.02
C HIS A 585 43.53 11.01 1.51
N SER A 586 42.56 11.07 2.44
CA SER A 586 42.04 12.30 3.01
C SER A 586 42.06 12.23 4.52
N VAL A 587 42.79 13.12 5.14
CA VAL A 587 42.98 13.15 6.60
C VAL A 587 41.74 13.72 7.26
N GLY A 588 40.83 12.84 7.64
CA GLY A 588 39.73 13.01 8.58
C GLY A 588 38.89 14.28 8.46
N SER A 589 37.68 14.17 7.94
CA SER A 589 36.68 15.24 8.05
C SER A 589 35.83 15.05 9.30
N GLN A 590 35.47 16.16 9.94
CA GLN A 590 34.58 16.20 11.12
C GLN A 590 33.41 17.12 10.78
N MET A 591 32.20 16.60 10.94
CA MET A 591 30.97 17.36 10.70
C MET A 591 30.13 17.38 11.98
N VAL A 592 29.71 18.59 12.35
CA VAL A 592 28.63 18.78 13.34
C VAL A 592 27.40 19.25 12.61
N SER A 593 26.26 18.69 12.93
CA SER A 593 24.99 19.05 12.30
C SER A 593 23.88 19.22 13.33
N LEU A 594 22.92 20.06 12.99
CA LEU A 594 21.65 20.22 13.67
C LEU A 594 20.55 20.10 12.62
N ASN A 595 19.68 19.10 12.78
CA ASN A 595 18.58 18.83 11.85
C ASN A 595 17.29 18.64 12.62
N GLY A 596 16.19 19.03 12.00
CA GLY A 596 14.89 18.85 12.64
C GLY A 596 13.75 19.31 11.77
N THR A 597 12.57 19.25 12.37
CA THR A 597 11.34 19.74 11.77
C THR A 597 10.73 20.82 12.64
N LEU A 598 10.12 21.79 11.98
CA LEU A 598 9.41 22.92 12.59
C LEU A 598 7.96 22.91 12.12
N LEU A 599 7.10 23.70 12.76
CA LEU A 599 5.67 23.77 12.61
C LEU A 599 4.97 22.54 13.22
N ASP A 600 3.74 22.69 13.65
CA ASP A 600 2.96 21.65 14.33
C ASP A 600 2.67 20.43 13.43
N ASN A 601 2.63 20.64 12.12
CA ASN A 601 2.44 19.60 11.10
C ASN A 601 3.75 19.02 10.55
N HIS A 602 4.92 19.40 11.12
CA HIS A 602 6.25 19.01 10.65
C HIS A 602 6.54 19.37 9.19
N ALA A 603 5.84 20.34 8.63
CA ALA A 603 5.92 20.69 7.21
C ALA A 603 7.24 21.37 6.82
N LEU A 604 7.94 22.00 7.76
CA LEU A 604 9.21 22.67 7.52
C LEU A 604 10.36 21.84 8.12
N SER A 605 11.22 21.27 7.30
CA SER A 605 12.47 20.62 7.69
C SER A 605 13.64 21.58 7.53
N TYR A 606 14.65 21.44 8.38
CA TYR A 606 15.88 22.20 8.29
C TYR A 606 17.10 21.34 8.65
N ALA A 607 18.23 21.65 8.05
CA ALA A 607 19.51 21.12 8.46
C ALA A 607 20.60 22.21 8.32
N VAL A 608 21.39 22.35 9.39
CA VAL A 608 22.56 23.21 9.43
C VAL A 608 23.75 22.32 9.72
N SER A 609 24.81 22.43 8.94
CA SER A 609 26.04 21.71 9.21
C SER A 609 27.28 22.55 9.06
N GLN A 610 28.31 22.21 9.84
CA GLN A 610 29.65 22.73 9.72
C GLN A 610 30.60 21.55 9.64
N THR A 611 31.36 21.50 8.55
CA THR A 611 32.40 20.48 8.34
C THR A 611 33.75 21.10 8.40
N ARG A 612 34.69 20.40 8.99
CA ARG A 612 36.12 20.75 8.98
C ARG A 612 36.90 19.60 8.37
N ASP A 613 37.50 19.84 7.27
CA ASP A 613 38.42 18.96 6.57
C ASP A 613 39.82 19.50 6.61
N ARG A 614 40.85 18.64 6.74
CA ARG A 614 42.24 19.08 6.84
C ARG A 614 42.82 19.54 5.51
N GLN A 615 42.31 19.02 4.39
CA GLN A 615 42.80 19.40 3.05
C GLN A 615 41.98 20.55 2.46
N ASN A 616 40.62 20.44 2.57
CA ASN A 616 39.69 21.37 1.92
C ASN A 616 39.26 22.52 2.85
N GLY A 617 39.73 22.54 4.09
CA GLY A 617 39.39 23.60 5.05
C GLY A 617 38.02 23.43 5.70
N SER A 618 37.37 24.55 5.97
CA SER A 618 36.03 24.56 6.59
C SER A 618 34.97 24.83 5.56
N SER A 619 33.86 24.03 5.63
CA SER A 619 32.68 24.26 4.83
C SER A 619 31.44 24.29 5.71
N GLY A 620 30.45 25.10 5.32
CA GLY A 620 29.16 25.18 6.01
C GLY A 620 28.00 24.98 5.07
N SER A 621 26.91 24.43 5.55
CA SER A 621 25.67 24.31 4.78
C SER A 621 24.42 24.58 5.63
N LEU A 622 23.43 25.16 4.98
CA LEU A 622 22.08 25.35 5.48
C LEU A 622 21.09 24.84 4.43
N THR A 623 20.20 23.96 4.82
CA THR A 623 19.12 23.50 3.95
C THR A 623 17.79 23.69 4.65
N ALA A 624 16.75 24.02 3.88
CA ALA A 624 15.38 24.11 4.34
C ALA A 624 14.46 23.44 3.30
N GLY A 625 13.53 22.63 3.77
CA GLY A 625 12.53 21.97 2.95
C GLY A 625 11.14 22.26 3.49
N TYR A 626 10.21 22.64 2.62
CA TYR A 626 8.81 22.85 2.98
C TYR A 626 7.93 21.91 2.19
N SER A 627 7.25 21.01 2.91
CA SER A 627 6.33 20.03 2.35
C SER A 627 4.88 20.43 2.63
N SER A 628 4.07 20.48 1.58
CA SER A 628 2.67 20.85 1.67
C SER A 628 1.78 19.86 0.92
N GLY A 629 0.47 19.93 1.13
CA GLY A 629 -0.50 19.15 0.34
C GLY A 629 -0.57 19.53 -1.14
N ARG A 630 0.25 20.50 -1.59
CA ARG A 630 0.29 20.98 -2.99
C ARG A 630 1.62 20.71 -3.68
N GLY A 631 2.63 20.20 -2.94
CA GLY A 631 3.98 19.95 -3.41
C GLY A 631 5.03 20.38 -2.41
N ASP A 632 6.29 20.18 -2.77
CA ASP A 632 7.47 20.37 -1.95
C ASP A 632 8.36 21.45 -2.54
N LEU A 633 8.96 22.26 -1.66
CA LEU A 633 9.98 23.26 -1.99
C LEU A 633 11.24 22.97 -1.18
N ASN A 634 12.40 23.10 -1.79
CA ASN A 634 13.67 23.00 -1.10
C ASN A 634 14.61 24.15 -1.46
N LEU A 635 15.38 24.60 -0.49
CA LEU A 635 16.38 25.63 -0.62
C LEU A 635 17.61 25.22 0.17
N GLY A 636 18.80 25.34 -0.44
CA GLY A 636 20.07 25.03 0.21
C GLY A 636 21.12 26.08 -0.13
N TYR A 637 21.88 26.47 0.87
CA TYR A 637 23.06 27.29 0.68
C TYR A 637 24.26 26.58 1.29
N SER A 638 25.33 26.45 0.54
CA SER A 638 26.59 25.93 1.06
C SER A 638 27.78 26.82 0.61
N HIS A 639 28.80 26.83 1.42
CA HIS A 639 30.05 27.51 1.08
C HIS A 639 31.24 26.71 1.60
N ASP A 640 32.32 26.74 0.85
CA ASP A 640 33.62 26.20 1.19
C ASP A 640 34.74 27.15 0.79
N SER A 641 36.00 26.69 0.81
CA SER A 641 37.14 27.47 0.44
C SER A 641 37.21 27.84 -1.05
N GLN A 642 36.47 27.12 -1.92
CA GLN A 642 36.53 27.22 -3.38
C GLN A 642 35.33 27.93 -3.97
N ALA A 643 34.13 27.69 -3.42
CA ALA A 643 32.87 28.16 -3.99
C ALA A 643 31.78 28.42 -2.96
N ALA A 644 30.82 29.25 -3.36
CA ALA A 644 29.50 29.31 -2.71
C ALA A 644 28.43 28.81 -3.66
N ARG A 645 27.54 27.95 -3.18
CA ARG A 645 26.49 27.33 -3.99
C ARG A 645 25.12 27.55 -3.36
N LEU A 646 24.18 27.99 -4.18
CA LEU A 646 22.78 28.10 -3.87
C LEU A 646 22.03 26.98 -4.65
N ASN A 647 21.38 26.07 -3.95
CA ASN A 647 20.53 25.03 -4.53
C ASN A 647 19.06 25.37 -4.27
N TYR A 648 18.22 25.16 -5.25
CA TYR A 648 16.78 25.35 -5.12
C TYR A 648 16.01 24.30 -5.90
N GLY A 649 14.83 23.94 -5.41
CA GLY A 649 14.01 22.93 -6.07
C GLY A 649 12.56 23.05 -5.72
N ALA A 650 11.72 22.51 -6.60
CA ALA A 650 10.29 22.37 -6.43
C ALA A 650 9.83 21.05 -7.04
N SER A 651 8.99 20.32 -6.33
CA SER A 651 8.38 19.10 -6.86
C SER A 651 6.92 19.01 -6.48
N GLY A 652 6.15 18.30 -7.31
CA GLY A 652 4.73 18.10 -7.06
C GLY A 652 4.02 17.52 -8.26
N GLY A 653 2.70 17.49 -8.17
CA GLY A 653 1.80 16.99 -9.20
C GLY A 653 0.71 18.01 -9.56
N ILE A 654 0.24 17.91 -10.78
CA ILE A 654 -0.92 18.64 -11.30
C ILE A 654 -1.89 17.61 -11.82
N LEU A 655 -3.11 17.61 -11.30
CA LEU A 655 -4.22 16.81 -11.79
C LEU A 655 -5.26 17.72 -12.42
N ILE A 656 -5.59 17.49 -13.70
CA ILE A 656 -6.63 18.21 -14.45
C ILE A 656 -7.77 17.24 -14.69
N HIS A 657 -8.95 17.59 -14.24
CA HIS A 657 -10.16 16.81 -14.38
C HIS A 657 -11.33 17.66 -14.89
N ARG A 658 -12.49 17.06 -15.12
CA ARG A 658 -13.65 17.73 -15.71
C ARG A 658 -14.06 19.05 -15.01
N HIS A 659 -13.80 19.16 -13.70
CA HIS A 659 -14.31 20.28 -12.89
C HIS A 659 -13.19 21.23 -12.44
N GLY A 660 -11.95 21.04 -12.86
CA GLY A 660 -10.88 21.98 -12.50
C GLY A 660 -9.47 21.37 -12.47
N VAL A 661 -8.59 22.10 -11.81
CA VAL A 661 -7.17 21.75 -11.64
C VAL A 661 -6.85 21.66 -10.14
N VAL A 662 -6.17 20.61 -9.75
CA VAL A 662 -5.71 20.40 -8.36
C VAL A 662 -4.20 20.22 -8.35
N PHE A 663 -3.51 21.03 -7.53
CA PHE A 663 -2.10 20.82 -7.22
C PHE A 663 -1.99 19.85 -6.06
N THR A 664 -1.00 18.95 -6.13
CA THR A 664 -0.82 17.84 -5.19
C THR A 664 0.68 17.57 -4.99
N PRO A 665 1.10 16.86 -3.94
CA PRO A 665 2.40 16.23 -3.92
C PRO A 665 2.61 15.31 -5.12
N GLU A 666 3.84 14.87 -5.35
CA GLU A 666 4.16 13.97 -6.47
C GLU A 666 3.28 12.70 -6.41
N MET A 667 2.56 12.43 -7.50
CA MET A 667 1.65 11.28 -7.63
C MET A 667 2.43 10.01 -7.97
N ASN A 668 2.06 8.88 -7.36
CA ASN A 668 2.69 7.60 -7.62
C ASN A 668 1.65 6.47 -7.66
N GLY A 669 1.59 5.75 -8.79
CA GLY A 669 0.61 4.69 -9.01
C GLY A 669 -0.82 5.22 -9.14
N ALA A 670 -1.79 4.52 -8.56
CA ALA A 670 -3.17 4.96 -8.57
C ALA A 670 -3.38 6.18 -7.67
N VAL A 671 -4.28 7.06 -8.08
CA VAL A 671 -4.52 8.37 -7.45
C VAL A 671 -6.01 8.51 -7.11
N VAL A 672 -6.32 9.12 -5.96
CA VAL A 672 -7.72 9.38 -5.59
C VAL A 672 -8.00 10.88 -5.65
N LEU A 673 -8.90 11.27 -6.55
CA LEU A 673 -9.50 12.60 -6.52
C LEU A 673 -10.63 12.61 -5.49
N ILE A 674 -10.53 13.48 -4.53
CA ILE A 674 -11.52 13.69 -3.48
C ILE A 674 -12.46 14.81 -3.91
N ASP A 675 -13.77 14.55 -3.87
CA ASP A 675 -14.84 15.51 -4.12
C ASP A 675 -15.65 15.64 -2.82
N ALA A 676 -15.41 16.71 -2.08
CA ALA A 676 -16.10 17.04 -0.85
C ALA A 676 -17.30 18.00 -1.07
N GLY A 677 -17.90 17.97 -2.27
CA GLY A 677 -19.13 18.71 -2.55
C GLY A 677 -19.05 20.21 -2.30
N GLY A 678 -17.91 20.85 -2.57
CA GLY A 678 -17.70 22.28 -2.36
C GLY A 678 -17.24 22.66 -0.95
N ALA A 679 -16.97 21.70 -0.06
CA ALA A 679 -16.39 21.96 1.24
C ALA A 679 -14.88 22.18 1.13
N GLY A 680 -14.44 23.44 1.18
CA GLY A 680 -13.02 23.82 1.15
C GLY A 680 -12.38 23.76 2.54
N GLY A 681 -11.07 23.47 2.58
CA GLY A 681 -10.26 23.44 3.81
C GLY A 681 -10.39 22.16 4.65
N VAL A 682 -11.12 21.16 4.18
CA VAL A 682 -11.29 19.88 4.88
C VAL A 682 -10.07 19.01 4.68
N THR A 683 -9.43 18.55 5.75
CA THR A 683 -8.23 17.70 5.71
C THR A 683 -8.58 16.21 5.66
N LEU A 684 -7.63 15.39 5.23
CA LEU A 684 -7.74 13.95 5.33
C LEU A 684 -7.36 13.48 6.75
N ALA A 685 -8.06 12.46 7.26
CA ALA A 685 -7.85 11.94 8.60
C ALA A 685 -6.42 11.42 8.82
N ASN A 686 -5.85 10.72 7.83
CA ASN A 686 -4.53 10.10 7.88
C ASN A 686 -3.40 10.96 7.29
N GLN A 687 -3.73 12.08 6.60
CA GLN A 687 -2.78 12.99 5.95
C GLN A 687 -3.23 14.44 6.09
N LYS A 688 -3.03 15.00 7.27
CA LYS A 688 -3.48 16.37 7.63
C LYS A 688 -2.86 17.48 6.79
N THR A 689 -1.78 17.22 6.05
CA THR A 689 -1.17 18.16 5.13
C THR A 689 -1.98 18.35 3.84
N ILE A 690 -2.84 17.38 3.50
CA ILE A 690 -3.71 17.42 2.32
C ILE A 690 -5.08 17.96 2.76
N ALA A 691 -5.49 19.08 2.17
CA ALA A 691 -6.78 19.71 2.40
C ALA A 691 -7.48 20.02 1.08
N THR A 692 -8.81 20.01 1.09
CA THR A 692 -9.61 20.40 -0.07
C THR A 692 -9.39 21.87 -0.42
N ASN A 693 -9.34 22.17 -1.71
CA ASN A 693 -9.26 23.54 -2.23
C ASN A 693 -10.60 24.29 -2.06
N GLY A 694 -10.68 25.52 -2.54
CA GLY A 694 -11.89 26.35 -2.44
C GLY A 694 -13.13 25.75 -3.11
N ASP A 695 -12.94 24.88 -4.09
CA ASP A 695 -14.02 24.18 -4.82
C ASP A 695 -14.35 22.81 -4.18
N GLY A 696 -13.69 22.44 -3.08
CA GLY A 696 -13.92 21.18 -2.38
C GLY A 696 -13.16 19.99 -2.94
N TYR A 697 -12.13 20.18 -3.78
CA TYR A 697 -11.32 19.10 -4.33
C TYR A 697 -9.98 18.98 -3.64
N ALA A 698 -9.53 17.74 -3.42
CA ALA A 698 -8.17 17.38 -3.00
C ALA A 698 -7.71 16.13 -3.74
N VAL A 699 -6.42 15.85 -3.69
CA VAL A 699 -5.85 14.63 -4.29
C VAL A 699 -5.08 13.86 -3.23
N LEU A 700 -5.42 12.59 -3.04
CA LEU A 700 -4.57 11.60 -2.36
C LEU A 700 -3.61 11.06 -3.42
N PRO A 701 -2.30 11.36 -3.32
CA PRO A 701 -1.34 11.17 -4.43
C PRO A 701 -0.94 9.73 -4.66
N PHE A 702 -1.38 8.80 -3.82
CA PHE A 702 -1.13 7.37 -3.98
C PHE A 702 -2.28 6.54 -3.42
N ALA A 703 -2.59 5.44 -4.08
CA ALA A 703 -3.48 4.39 -3.61
C ALA A 703 -2.96 3.04 -4.11
N THR A 704 -3.22 1.99 -3.35
CA THR A 704 -2.79 0.64 -3.73
C THR A 704 -3.73 0.08 -4.80
N ALA A 705 -3.19 -0.17 -5.98
CA ALA A 705 -3.96 -0.72 -7.09
C ALA A 705 -4.50 -2.13 -6.75
N TYR A 706 -5.73 -2.43 -7.20
CA TYR A 706 -6.46 -3.70 -7.01
C TYR A 706 -6.77 -4.07 -5.56
N HIS A 707 -6.55 -3.13 -4.62
CA HIS A 707 -6.83 -3.30 -3.20
C HIS A 707 -7.90 -2.31 -2.74
N ARG A 708 -8.53 -2.62 -1.62
CA ARG A 708 -9.45 -1.67 -0.96
C ARG A 708 -8.65 -0.54 -0.34
N ASN A 709 -8.98 0.68 -0.70
CA ASN A 709 -8.41 1.89 -0.13
C ASN A 709 -9.53 2.68 0.55
N ASP A 710 -9.39 2.90 1.85
CA ASP A 710 -10.33 3.69 2.63
C ASP A 710 -9.83 5.13 2.72
N VAL A 711 -10.60 6.04 2.15
CA VAL A 711 -10.34 7.48 2.17
C VAL A 711 -11.29 8.12 3.17
N SER A 712 -10.74 8.78 4.20
CA SER A 712 -11.52 9.40 5.27
C SER A 712 -11.19 10.88 5.39
N LEU A 713 -12.23 11.70 5.50
CA LEU A 713 -12.10 13.11 5.84
C LEU A 713 -12.04 13.30 7.35
N ASP A 714 -11.24 14.25 7.82
CA ASP A 714 -11.16 14.61 9.23
C ASP A 714 -12.37 15.45 9.61
N SER A 715 -13.29 14.88 10.37
CA SER A 715 -14.50 15.57 10.84
C SER A 715 -14.22 16.81 11.72
N HIS A 716 -13.04 16.87 12.37
CA HIS A 716 -12.64 18.02 13.17
C HIS A 716 -12.19 19.22 12.33
N SER A 717 -11.81 18.99 11.07
CA SER A 717 -11.41 20.04 10.15
C SER A 717 -12.57 20.62 9.33
N LEU A 718 -13.78 20.10 9.54
CA LEU A 718 -14.95 20.58 8.81
C LEU A 718 -15.27 22.03 9.20
N PRO A 719 -15.49 22.92 8.21
CA PRO A 719 -16.05 24.22 8.47
C PRO A 719 -17.40 24.11 9.20
N GLU A 720 -17.72 25.09 10.03
CA GLU A 720 -18.97 25.10 10.83
C GLU A 720 -20.24 24.92 10.00
N ASN A 721 -20.20 25.41 8.76
CA ASN A 721 -21.29 25.36 7.79
C ASN A 721 -21.31 24.10 6.91
N VAL A 722 -20.52 23.07 7.23
CA VAL A 722 -20.46 21.81 6.48
C VAL A 722 -20.87 20.66 7.37
N ASP A 723 -21.72 19.79 6.84
CA ASP A 723 -22.09 18.52 7.43
C ASP A 723 -21.78 17.36 6.47
N LEU A 724 -21.34 16.21 7.00
CA LEU A 724 -20.97 15.03 6.22
C LEU A 724 -21.99 13.92 6.44
N ALA A 725 -22.57 13.42 5.35
CA ALA A 725 -23.41 12.22 5.42
C ALA A 725 -22.57 10.94 5.62
N ASN A 726 -21.35 10.91 5.10
CA ASN A 726 -20.37 9.83 5.26
C ASN A 726 -18.96 10.42 5.35
N SER A 727 -18.18 9.96 6.30
CA SER A 727 -16.79 10.41 6.52
C SER A 727 -15.76 9.54 5.81
N THR A 728 -16.15 8.36 5.31
CA THR A 728 -15.24 7.39 4.68
C THR A 728 -15.85 6.85 3.38
N VAL A 729 -15.00 6.71 2.37
CA VAL A 729 -15.32 6.09 1.07
C VAL A 729 -14.25 5.04 0.77
N THR A 730 -14.67 3.82 0.45
CA THR A 730 -13.79 2.71 0.04
C THR A 730 -13.75 2.60 -1.48
N LEU A 731 -12.55 2.55 -2.07
CA LEU A 731 -12.32 2.46 -3.52
C LEU A 731 -11.32 1.35 -3.83
N VAL A 732 -11.41 0.80 -5.04
CA VAL A 732 -10.49 -0.23 -5.55
C VAL A 732 -9.98 0.21 -6.92
N PRO A 733 -8.95 1.05 -6.99
CA PRO A 733 -8.43 1.53 -8.27
C PRO A 733 -7.71 0.42 -9.03
N THR A 734 -7.74 0.47 -10.37
CA THR A 734 -6.78 -0.26 -11.21
C THR A 734 -5.43 0.47 -11.21
N LYS A 735 -4.39 -0.15 -11.76
CA LYS A 735 -3.04 0.44 -11.87
C LYS A 735 -3.12 1.82 -12.53
N ASP A 736 -2.48 2.82 -11.93
CA ASP A 736 -2.39 4.19 -12.43
C ASP A 736 -3.74 4.88 -12.74
N ALA A 737 -4.85 4.35 -12.23
CA ALA A 737 -6.17 4.97 -12.34
C ALA A 737 -6.27 6.25 -11.50
N VAL A 738 -7.07 7.20 -11.97
CA VAL A 738 -7.53 8.34 -11.17
C VAL A 738 -8.98 8.06 -10.78
N VAL A 739 -9.19 7.58 -9.54
CA VAL A 739 -10.52 7.23 -9.04
C VAL A 739 -11.14 8.39 -8.25
N LEU A 740 -12.47 8.48 -8.23
CA LEU A 740 -13.20 9.57 -7.59
C LEU A 740 -13.81 9.13 -6.27
N ALA A 741 -13.30 9.67 -5.16
CA ALA A 741 -13.93 9.57 -3.84
C ALA A 741 -14.93 10.71 -3.65
N ARG A 742 -16.21 10.41 -3.83
CA ARG A 742 -17.28 11.40 -3.66
C ARG A 742 -17.85 11.33 -2.25
N PHE A 743 -17.76 12.45 -1.54
CA PHE A 743 -18.40 12.63 -0.24
C PHE A 743 -19.68 13.45 -0.39
N HIS A 744 -20.74 12.97 0.23
CA HIS A 744 -21.99 13.72 0.26
C HIS A 744 -21.94 14.72 1.42
N THR A 745 -21.72 15.96 1.08
CA THR A 745 -21.65 17.07 2.03
C THR A 745 -22.88 17.97 1.89
N HIS A 746 -23.36 18.46 3.01
CA HIS A 746 -24.39 19.49 3.06
C HIS A 746 -23.72 20.81 3.46
N VAL A 747 -23.47 21.67 2.47
CA VAL A 747 -22.86 22.99 2.69
C VAL A 747 -23.96 24.00 2.94
N GLY A 748 -24.00 24.61 4.13
CA GLY A 748 -25.01 25.57 4.52
C GLY A 748 -25.16 25.60 6.06
N TYR A 749 -26.13 26.39 6.55
CA TYR A 749 -26.37 26.51 7.98
C TYR A 749 -26.94 25.22 8.57
N LYS A 750 -26.61 24.96 9.83
CA LYS A 750 -27.18 23.88 10.64
C LYS A 750 -28.22 24.47 11.60
N ALA A 751 -29.41 23.91 11.61
CA ALA A 751 -30.47 24.41 12.49
C ALA A 751 -31.25 23.26 13.13
N LEU A 752 -31.62 23.48 14.39
CA LEU A 752 -32.58 22.71 15.14
C LEU A 752 -33.89 23.52 15.16
N PHE A 753 -34.86 23.05 14.38
CA PHE A 753 -36.18 23.67 14.37
C PHE A 753 -37.12 22.96 15.33
N THR A 754 -37.93 23.70 16.04
CA THR A 754 -39.11 23.18 16.77
C THR A 754 -40.35 23.49 15.93
N LEU A 755 -40.91 22.47 15.29
CA LEU A 755 -42.07 22.61 14.42
C LEU A 755 -43.35 22.42 15.21
N GLN A 756 -44.26 23.37 15.09
CA GLN A 756 -45.55 23.35 15.77
C GLN A 756 -46.70 23.58 14.75
N SER A 757 -47.74 22.75 14.82
CA SER A 757 -48.98 22.97 14.09
C SER A 757 -50.12 23.22 15.08
N ARG A 758 -50.80 24.34 14.93
CA ARG A 758 -51.89 24.80 15.87
C ARG A 758 -51.45 24.82 17.34
N GLY A 759 -50.20 25.19 17.60
CA GLY A 759 -49.64 25.25 18.97
C GLY A 759 -49.25 23.90 19.58
N GLN A 760 -49.37 22.79 18.85
CA GLN A 760 -48.94 21.47 19.26
C GLN A 760 -47.68 21.07 18.50
N PRO A 761 -46.68 20.37 19.12
CA PRO A 761 -45.53 19.84 18.42
C PRO A 761 -45.95 18.88 17.30
N LEU A 762 -45.21 18.86 16.20
CA LEU A 762 -45.41 17.84 15.15
C LEU A 762 -45.14 16.43 15.70
N PRO A 763 -45.90 15.43 15.21
CA PRO A 763 -45.70 14.05 15.66
C PRO A 763 -44.29 13.54 15.45
N PHE A 764 -43.78 12.73 16.40
CA PHE A 764 -42.55 11.99 16.24
C PHE A 764 -42.57 11.13 14.97
N GLY A 765 -41.48 11.09 14.24
CA GLY A 765 -41.39 10.32 12.98
C GLY A 765 -41.93 11.03 11.76
N SER A 766 -42.43 12.29 11.87
CA SER A 766 -42.80 13.09 10.72
C SER A 766 -41.60 13.37 9.82
N GLU A 767 -41.74 13.17 8.53
CA GLU A 767 -40.68 13.47 7.56
C GLU A 767 -40.67 14.97 7.26
N VAL A 768 -39.50 15.62 7.35
CA VAL A 768 -39.31 17.03 7.01
C VAL A 768 -38.30 17.15 5.88
N ARG A 769 -38.65 17.93 4.86
CA ARG A 769 -37.80 18.18 3.70
C ARG A 769 -37.56 19.68 3.51
N ALA A 770 -36.32 20.01 3.17
CA ALA A 770 -35.90 21.34 2.77
C ALA A 770 -34.98 21.21 1.56
N LYS A 771 -35.38 21.74 0.41
CA LYS A 771 -34.63 21.67 -0.86
C LYS A 771 -33.90 20.33 -1.08
N ASP A 772 -32.64 20.21 -0.64
CA ASP A 772 -31.76 19.05 -0.90
C ASP A 772 -31.48 18.23 0.39
N THR A 773 -32.14 18.56 1.52
CA THR A 773 -31.96 17.87 2.82
C THR A 773 -33.28 17.37 3.36
N ASN A 774 -33.25 16.22 4.01
CA ASN A 774 -34.41 15.65 4.70
C ASN A 774 -34.00 15.14 6.08
N SER A 775 -34.95 15.13 6.99
CA SER A 775 -34.76 14.63 8.35
C SER A 775 -36.11 14.20 8.93
N ILE A 776 -36.08 13.65 10.13
CA ILE A 776 -37.25 13.14 10.84
C ILE A 776 -37.44 13.98 12.12
N VAL A 777 -38.70 14.32 12.44
CA VAL A 777 -39.04 14.98 13.67
C VAL A 777 -38.81 14.05 14.86
N ALA A 778 -38.04 14.53 15.83
CA ALA A 778 -37.77 13.90 17.11
C ALA A 778 -38.84 14.24 18.12
N SER A 779 -38.58 13.98 19.41
CA SER A 779 -39.46 14.39 20.52
C SER A 779 -39.71 15.90 20.50
N GLU A 780 -40.89 16.34 21.03
CA GLU A 780 -41.28 17.75 21.16
C GLU A 780 -41.27 18.56 19.84
N GLY A 781 -41.44 17.87 18.68
CA GLY A 781 -41.48 18.54 17.38
C GLY A 781 -40.14 19.04 16.90
N GLN A 782 -39.04 18.58 17.47
CA GLN A 782 -37.69 18.99 17.10
C GLN A 782 -37.21 18.28 15.82
N VAL A 783 -36.59 19.04 14.92
CA VAL A 783 -35.96 18.50 13.72
C VAL A 783 -34.63 19.20 13.46
N TYR A 784 -33.58 18.40 13.30
CA TYR A 784 -32.26 18.88 12.88
C TYR A 784 -32.15 18.82 11.37
N LEU A 785 -31.71 19.92 10.77
CA LEU A 785 -31.42 20.03 9.32
C LEU A 785 -30.10 20.75 9.12
N ALA A 786 -29.31 20.26 8.17
CA ALA A 786 -28.03 20.84 7.74
C ALA A 786 -28.08 21.21 6.27
N GLY A 787 -27.13 22.05 5.82
CA GLY A 787 -27.06 22.50 4.42
C GLY A 787 -28.14 23.55 4.07
N LEU A 788 -28.61 24.28 5.04
CA LEU A 788 -29.70 25.26 4.86
C LEU A 788 -29.18 26.59 4.28
N ALA A 789 -29.95 27.15 3.35
CA ALA A 789 -29.79 28.56 2.96
C ALA A 789 -30.22 29.49 4.10
N PRO A 790 -29.81 30.79 4.14
CA PRO A 790 -30.24 31.73 5.16
C PRO A 790 -31.76 31.87 5.29
N LYS A 791 -32.50 31.65 4.21
CA LYS A 791 -33.97 31.67 4.16
C LYS A 791 -34.48 30.54 3.30
N GLY A 792 -35.62 29.96 3.66
CA GLY A 792 -36.20 28.88 2.92
C GLY A 792 -37.54 28.40 3.41
N THR A 793 -38.03 27.29 2.89
CA THR A 793 -39.29 26.67 3.29
C THR A 793 -39.05 25.21 3.62
N LEU A 794 -39.58 24.77 4.75
CA LEU A 794 -39.66 23.39 5.19
C LEU A 794 -41.02 22.80 4.78
N TYR A 795 -41.01 21.55 4.37
CA TYR A 795 -42.22 20.77 4.12
C TYR A 795 -42.20 19.57 5.06
N ALA A 796 -43.23 19.46 5.91
CA ALA A 796 -43.36 18.36 6.85
C ALA A 796 -44.57 17.48 6.49
N GLN A 797 -44.43 16.18 6.64
CA GLN A 797 -45.47 15.19 6.34
C GLN A 797 -45.43 14.06 7.39
N TRP A 798 -46.61 13.72 7.95
CA TRP A 798 -46.76 12.63 8.94
C TRP A 798 -47.87 11.64 8.56
N GLY A 799 -48.39 11.72 7.33
CA GLY A 799 -49.40 10.81 6.79
C GLY A 799 -49.77 11.14 5.37
N THR A 800 -50.77 10.45 4.81
CA THR A 800 -51.22 10.63 3.42
C THR A 800 -52.35 11.63 3.25
N GLY A 801 -53.02 12.04 4.34
CA GLY A 801 -54.16 12.98 4.28
C GLY A 801 -53.71 14.42 4.07
N PRO A 802 -54.61 15.27 3.51
CA PRO A 802 -54.30 16.66 3.27
C PRO A 802 -54.02 17.47 4.55
N GLN A 803 -54.52 17.05 5.70
CA GLN A 803 -54.27 17.64 7.02
C GLN A 803 -53.06 17.02 7.74
N GLN A 804 -52.32 16.11 7.08
CA GLN A 804 -51.14 15.45 7.62
C GLN A 804 -49.85 15.94 6.95
N ARG A 805 -49.87 17.14 6.43
CA ARG A 805 -48.75 17.83 5.80
C ARG A 805 -48.86 19.31 6.08
N CYS A 806 -47.72 19.98 6.24
CA CYS A 806 -47.67 21.43 6.43
C CYS A 806 -46.39 22.02 5.82
N SER A 807 -46.36 23.35 5.68
CA SER A 807 -45.16 24.07 5.22
C SER A 807 -44.83 25.22 6.17
N ALA A 808 -43.55 25.41 6.51
CA ALA A 808 -43.10 26.52 7.32
C ALA A 808 -41.97 27.27 6.62
N ARG A 809 -42.04 28.60 6.63
CA ARG A 809 -40.95 29.47 6.17
C ARG A 809 -40.00 29.74 7.33
N TYR A 810 -38.70 29.61 7.07
CA TYR A 810 -37.67 29.99 8.03
C TYR A 810 -36.80 31.13 7.49
N ASP A 811 -36.33 31.99 8.44
CA ASP A 811 -35.34 33.05 8.17
C ASP A 811 -34.32 33.02 9.31
N LEU A 812 -33.11 32.56 9.00
CA LEU A 812 -32.00 32.47 9.94
C LEU A 812 -31.19 33.75 10.05
N THR A 813 -31.46 34.74 9.19
CA THR A 813 -30.70 36.00 9.11
C THR A 813 -30.72 36.79 10.44
N PRO A 814 -31.81 36.90 11.21
CA PRO A 814 -31.82 37.63 12.47
C PRO A 814 -30.94 36.97 13.54
N THR A 815 -30.95 35.64 13.60
CA THR A 815 -30.16 34.86 14.56
C THR A 815 -28.67 34.93 14.21
N LEU A 816 -28.33 34.91 12.94
CA LEU A 816 -26.97 35.09 12.44
C LEU A 816 -26.39 36.48 12.74
N ALA A 817 -27.23 37.51 12.72
CA ALA A 817 -26.83 38.88 13.10
C ALA A 817 -26.49 39.04 14.59
N GLN A 818 -27.12 38.24 15.46
CA GLN A 818 -26.89 38.23 16.91
C GLN A 818 -25.72 37.35 17.33
N THR A 819 -25.47 36.27 16.61
CA THR A 819 -24.40 35.30 16.90
C THR A 819 -23.71 34.93 15.54
N PRO A 820 -22.58 35.58 15.21
CA PRO A 820 -21.94 35.46 13.90
C PRO A 820 -21.51 34.06 13.50
N HIS A 821 -21.22 33.17 14.46
CA HIS A 821 -20.73 31.79 14.22
C HIS A 821 -21.40 30.78 15.16
N PRO A 822 -22.72 30.56 15.07
CA PRO A 822 -23.37 29.55 15.90
C PRO A 822 -23.16 28.18 15.31
N LEU A 823 -22.71 27.23 16.10
CA LEU A 823 -22.58 25.81 15.70
C LEU A 823 -23.93 25.24 15.21
N ILE A 824 -25.01 25.55 15.88
CA ILE A 824 -26.39 25.14 15.54
C ILE A 824 -27.32 26.28 15.84
N LEU A 825 -28.07 26.74 14.83
CA LEU A 825 -29.14 27.75 15.00
C LEU A 825 -30.40 27.08 15.56
N GLN A 826 -31.11 27.79 16.45
CA GLN A 826 -32.38 27.30 16.97
C GLN A 826 -33.51 28.25 16.61
N GLN A 827 -34.61 27.71 16.11
CA GLN A 827 -35.78 28.48 15.72
C GLN A 827 -37.05 27.67 15.91
N THR A 828 -38.06 28.25 16.52
CA THR A 828 -39.41 27.68 16.59
C THR A 828 -40.22 28.19 15.40
N LEU A 829 -40.86 27.31 14.67
CA LEU A 829 -41.62 27.62 13.47
C LEU A 829 -43.04 27.11 13.58
N SER A 830 -44.00 27.98 13.23
CA SER A 830 -45.37 27.57 13.01
C SER A 830 -45.54 26.98 11.61
N CYS A 831 -46.12 25.78 11.53
CA CYS A 831 -46.31 25.04 10.32
C CYS A 831 -47.83 24.90 10.03
N PRO A 832 -48.43 25.89 9.36
CA PRO A 832 -49.85 25.81 8.97
C PRO A 832 -50.07 24.76 7.86
N PHE A 833 -51.28 24.22 7.79
CA PHE A 833 -51.71 23.26 6.78
C PHE A 833 -51.75 23.85 5.39
#